data_398a170a6caffd9047f8f680d3243c85
#
_entry.id   398a170a6caffd9047f8f680d3243c85
#
_cell.length_a   1.000
_cell.length_b   1.000
_cell.length_c   1.000
_cell.angle_alpha   90.00
_cell.angle_beta   90.00
_cell.angle_gamma   90.00
#
_symmetry.space_group_name_H-M   'P 1'
#
loop_
_entity.id
_entity.type
_entity.pdbx_description
1 polymer ?
#
loop_
_entity_poly.entity_id
_entity_poly.type
_entity_poly.pdbx_seq_one_letter_code
_entity_poly.pdbx_strand_id
1 'polypeptide(L)'
;MSASEKMFPQYGPLCGCCAPVPWWSPPEATEAAKDGPRRDAPRLLNSFTKTKVPFVPLDGNRVGWYICGPTVYDSAHMGHARNYVNFDVIRRVMTDYFRYDVRFIMNVTDIDDKIVMRAHLRRSEAMLAAADHIGGIETSLTAPLKALLASGEKNLGDQEALTAQLCAAILARDPSAITDPDWSVQDGYLTLAHTFEAEFMEDMRLMGIARPDALTRVSEYTDKIVQYIQTIIDRGYAYESNGSVYFDVPTFESAPNHKYAKLNKEALKNVELAMDGEGALAADASEKKAENDFVLWKASKPGEPRWPSPWGEGRPGWHIECSAMCSDILGEAVDINGGGIDLNFPHHENQLAQSEAHYDIKQWVNYFVHTGHLHIDGLKMSKSLKNFITIRAALKMYTARQIRFLFLLHQWSDPMDLTPVQEGDAVTGFQQMEAAVIAEKTFVEFFHSVKGALRGLGCAAGYSVHQEHTWNDEERVLSASIDSARAGVHAAMLDNINTPGVIKSLKELIGAVNKYLGAVDAAAIRPLLLESAGRFVTMILACLGVAETTGGIGLGDIGGGDGGGDASKEEAMAPALDLIVKFRDEIRALARAGADTKAIMRACDEVRDVGLPELGVKLDDREGGALWKLSNPEELRREAAREAEAKAKKEEQKRREKEEAARKAAEKEALARVPPGELFKQGEYADLYSEYDDDGLPTHDKAGEELAKAQRKKLAKTQAAQKKEHDKFLAKAAADQLGKTTI
;
A
#
# COMPACT_ATOMS: atom_id res chain seq x y z
N MET A 1 -12.74 -13.96 44.50
CA MET A 1 -11.78 -13.72 43.40
C MET A 1 -11.82 -14.93 42.49
N SER A 2 -12.21 -14.78 41.25
CA SER A 2 -12.28 -15.87 40.26
C SER A 2 -10.85 -16.38 39.91
N ALA A 3 -10.75 -17.58 39.36
CA ALA A 3 -9.44 -18.11 38.93
C ALA A 3 -8.70 -17.16 37.94
N SER A 4 -9.43 -16.37 37.15
CA SER A 4 -8.90 -15.35 36.25
C SER A 4 -8.23 -14.17 36.95
N GLU A 5 -8.70 -13.78 38.14
CA GLU A 5 -8.09 -12.68 38.91
C GLU A 5 -6.75 -13.07 39.57
N LYS A 6 -6.52 -14.39 39.78
CA LYS A 6 -5.26 -14.90 40.34
C LYS A 6 -4.18 -15.08 39.27
N MET A 7 -4.56 -15.17 37.99
CA MET A 7 -3.64 -15.49 36.89
C MET A 7 -2.85 -14.27 36.37
N PHE A 8 -3.40 -13.06 36.51
CA PHE A 8 -2.76 -11.82 36.01
C PHE A 8 -2.86 -10.66 37.05
N PRO A 9 -2.26 -10.77 38.23
CA PRO A 9 -2.39 -9.74 39.26
C PRO A 9 -1.79 -8.37 38.89
N GLN A 10 -0.98 -8.31 37.83
CA GLN A 10 -0.35 -7.10 37.33
C GLN A 10 -1.16 -6.32 36.30
N TYR A 11 -2.23 -6.90 35.77
CA TYR A 11 -3.02 -6.25 34.70
C TYR A 11 -4.31 -5.62 35.19
N GLY A 12 -4.60 -5.66 36.48
CA GLY A 12 -5.89 -5.21 37.02
C GLY A 12 -7.06 -6.11 36.58
N PRO A 13 -8.25 -5.89 37.09
CA PRO A 13 -9.43 -6.65 36.65
C PRO A 13 -9.60 -6.43 35.15
N LEU A 14 -9.69 -7.52 34.37
CA LEU A 14 -10.13 -7.48 32.98
C LEU A 14 -11.36 -6.59 32.94
N CYS A 15 -11.33 -5.52 32.12
CA CYS A 15 -12.47 -4.63 31.95
C CYS A 15 -13.75 -5.45 31.83
N GLY A 16 -14.75 -5.19 32.69
CA GLY A 16 -15.99 -5.94 32.72
C GLY A 16 -16.82 -5.93 31.43
N CYS A 17 -16.30 -5.31 30.36
CA CYS A 17 -16.87 -5.33 29.02
C CYS A 17 -16.45 -6.56 28.17
N CYS A 18 -15.45 -7.38 28.62
CA CYS A 18 -15.06 -8.61 27.94
C CYS A 18 -15.83 -9.78 28.56
N ALA A 19 -17.00 -10.10 28.04
CA ALA A 19 -17.68 -11.35 28.38
C ALA A 19 -16.74 -12.52 28.02
N PRO A 20 -16.54 -13.51 28.90
CA PRO A 20 -15.69 -14.66 28.60
C PRO A 20 -16.24 -15.37 27.36
N VAL A 21 -15.40 -15.56 26.35
CA VAL A 21 -15.74 -16.37 25.18
C VAL A 21 -15.62 -17.83 25.60
N PRO A 22 -16.71 -18.63 25.56
CA PRO A 22 -16.74 -19.94 26.22
C PRO A 22 -15.73 -20.95 25.67
N TRP A 23 -15.25 -20.74 24.48
CA TRP A 23 -14.34 -21.64 23.73
C TRP A 23 -12.92 -21.13 23.61
N TRP A 24 -12.60 -19.96 24.17
CA TRP A 24 -11.23 -19.43 24.20
C TRP A 24 -10.78 -19.18 25.64
N SER A 25 -9.59 -19.64 25.94
CA SER A 25 -8.92 -19.33 27.20
C SER A 25 -7.55 -18.71 26.89
N PRO A 26 -7.13 -17.70 27.64
CA PRO A 26 -5.76 -17.21 27.50
C PRO A 26 -4.79 -18.36 27.80
N PRO A 27 -3.68 -18.51 27.03
CA PRO A 27 -2.69 -19.54 27.30
C PRO A 27 -2.11 -19.35 28.70
N GLU A 28 -1.83 -20.46 29.39
CA GLU A 28 -1.10 -20.43 30.65
C GLU A 28 0.39 -20.25 30.35
N ALA A 29 1.00 -19.21 30.94
CA ALA A 29 2.43 -19.04 30.84
C ALA A 29 3.15 -20.23 31.49
N THR A 30 4.13 -20.80 30.79
CA THR A 30 5.00 -21.85 31.36
C THR A 30 5.74 -21.35 32.61
N GLU A 31 6.21 -22.26 33.47
CA GLU A 31 7.02 -21.87 34.66
C GLU A 31 8.25 -21.05 34.25
N ALA A 32 8.91 -21.40 33.12
CA ALA A 32 10.03 -20.64 32.57
C ALA A 32 9.66 -19.21 32.16
N ALA A 33 8.41 -18.97 31.70
CA ALA A 33 7.91 -17.63 31.37
C ALA A 33 7.57 -16.80 32.62
N LYS A 34 7.28 -17.47 33.77
CA LYS A 34 7.01 -16.79 35.04
C LYS A 34 8.27 -16.24 35.71
N ASP A 35 9.44 -16.87 35.50
CA ASP A 35 10.72 -16.52 36.14
C ASP A 35 11.60 -15.56 35.31
N GLY A 36 11.25 -15.25 34.05
CA GLY A 36 11.97 -14.29 33.21
C GLY A 36 11.75 -12.83 33.64
N PRO A 37 12.61 -11.89 33.20
CA PRO A 37 12.38 -10.47 33.46
C PRO A 37 11.01 -10.10 32.90
N ARG A 38 10.15 -9.56 33.75
CA ARG A 38 8.79 -9.11 33.37
C ARG A 38 8.90 -8.08 32.25
N ARG A 39 8.53 -8.48 31.04
CA ARG A 39 8.41 -7.59 29.88
C ARG A 39 6.96 -7.15 29.80
N ASP A 40 6.75 -5.87 29.49
CA ASP A 40 5.44 -5.41 29.09
C ASP A 40 5.05 -6.14 27.79
N ALA A 41 3.97 -6.92 27.84
CA ALA A 41 3.49 -7.68 26.71
C ALA A 41 2.53 -6.82 25.87
N PRO A 42 2.58 -6.87 24.52
CA PRO A 42 1.62 -6.18 23.69
C PRO A 42 0.22 -6.80 23.87
N ARG A 43 -0.81 -5.98 23.67
CA ARG A 43 -2.19 -6.47 23.53
C ARG A 43 -2.47 -6.59 22.05
N LEU A 44 -2.95 -7.74 21.59
CA LEU A 44 -3.28 -7.97 20.18
C LEU A 44 -4.79 -8.13 20.03
N LEU A 45 -5.34 -7.57 18.96
CA LEU A 45 -6.72 -7.83 18.55
C LEU A 45 -6.83 -9.29 18.14
N ASN A 46 -7.50 -10.09 18.97
CA ASN A 46 -7.72 -11.50 18.72
C ASN A 46 -9.12 -11.71 18.12
N SER A 47 -9.19 -12.35 16.96
CA SER A 47 -10.46 -12.58 16.26
C SER A 47 -11.41 -13.52 17.01
N PHE A 48 -10.91 -14.37 17.89
CA PHE A 48 -11.76 -15.16 18.80
C PHE A 48 -12.60 -14.28 19.72
N THR A 49 -11.96 -13.30 20.34
CA THR A 49 -12.58 -12.43 21.34
C THR A 49 -13.13 -11.16 20.76
N LYS A 50 -12.73 -10.80 19.53
CA LYS A 50 -12.99 -9.51 18.87
C LYS A 50 -12.54 -8.31 19.71
N THR A 51 -11.59 -8.54 20.61
CA THR A 51 -11.03 -7.53 21.54
C THR A 51 -9.52 -7.64 21.59
N LYS A 52 -8.87 -6.58 22.07
CA LYS A 52 -7.44 -6.55 22.33
C LYS A 52 -7.15 -7.31 23.64
N VAL A 53 -6.46 -8.43 23.55
CA VAL A 53 -6.08 -9.26 24.70
C VAL A 53 -4.57 -9.28 24.90
N PRO A 54 -4.06 -9.40 26.13
CA PRO A 54 -2.63 -9.53 26.37
C PRO A 54 -2.05 -10.73 25.65
N PHE A 55 -0.90 -10.54 25.01
CA PHE A 55 -0.18 -11.62 24.33
C PHE A 55 0.69 -12.39 25.33
N VAL A 56 0.48 -13.70 25.41
CA VAL A 56 1.26 -14.62 26.23
C VAL A 56 1.70 -15.78 25.34
N PRO A 57 3.00 -15.96 25.09
CA PRO A 57 3.49 -17.09 24.29
C PRO A 57 3.38 -18.40 25.09
N LEU A 58 3.24 -19.50 24.37
CA LEU A 58 3.17 -20.86 24.93
C LEU A 58 4.47 -21.28 25.58
N ASP A 59 5.60 -20.96 25.00
CA ASP A 59 6.92 -21.40 25.42
C ASP A 59 7.87 -20.22 25.71
N GLY A 60 7.78 -19.67 26.91
CA GLY A 60 8.70 -18.65 27.41
C GLY A 60 8.75 -17.40 26.53
N ASN A 61 9.76 -17.29 25.69
CA ASN A 61 9.97 -16.18 24.77
C ASN A 61 9.76 -16.57 23.30
N ARG A 62 9.52 -17.86 23.02
CA ARG A 62 9.30 -18.37 21.67
C ARG A 62 7.87 -18.17 21.25
N VAL A 63 7.69 -17.80 19.99
CA VAL A 63 6.38 -17.57 19.36
C VAL A 63 6.31 -18.37 18.08
N GLY A 64 5.46 -19.38 18.05
CA GLY A 64 5.10 -20.10 16.83
C GLY A 64 4.03 -19.33 16.06
N TRP A 65 4.38 -18.83 14.88
CA TRP A 65 3.47 -18.02 14.07
C TRP A 65 3.34 -18.59 12.66
N TYR A 66 2.13 -18.98 12.29
CA TYR A 66 1.78 -19.40 10.95
C TYR A 66 0.95 -18.34 10.24
N ILE A 67 1.25 -18.05 8.98
CA ILE A 67 0.39 -17.24 8.11
C ILE A 67 0.05 -17.98 6.84
N CYS A 68 -1.20 -17.81 6.39
CA CYS A 68 -1.62 -18.28 5.09
C CYS A 68 -0.97 -17.43 3.99
N GLY A 69 -0.22 -18.11 3.12
CA GLY A 69 0.46 -17.53 1.99
C GLY A 69 -0.45 -17.37 0.76
N PRO A 70 0.11 -16.96 -0.37
CA PRO A 70 -0.67 -16.74 -1.58
C PRO A 70 -1.00 -18.05 -2.30
N THR A 71 -2.13 -18.05 -3.02
CA THR A 71 -2.37 -18.98 -4.11
C THR A 71 -1.72 -18.43 -5.38
N VAL A 72 -0.74 -19.15 -5.92
CA VAL A 72 0.17 -18.66 -6.96
C VAL A 72 -0.33 -18.96 -8.38
N TYR A 73 -1.42 -18.33 -8.78
CA TYR A 73 -2.01 -18.48 -10.12
C TYR A 73 -1.89 -17.22 -10.99
N ASP A 74 -1.51 -16.09 -10.42
CA ASP A 74 -1.44 -14.79 -11.10
C ASP A 74 -0.65 -13.78 -10.26
N SER A 75 -0.22 -12.64 -10.86
CA SER A 75 0.55 -11.59 -10.22
C SER A 75 -0.07 -11.08 -8.93
N ALA A 76 0.78 -10.72 -7.96
CA ALA A 76 0.36 -10.15 -6.70
C ALA A 76 -0.10 -8.69 -6.86
N HIS A 77 -1.07 -8.28 -6.05
CA HIS A 77 -1.65 -6.93 -6.06
C HIS A 77 -1.48 -6.23 -4.70
N MET A 78 -1.83 -4.94 -4.65
CA MET A 78 -1.68 -4.10 -3.46
C MET A 78 -2.43 -4.61 -2.23
N GLY A 79 -3.50 -5.40 -2.39
CA GLY A 79 -4.15 -6.09 -1.28
C GLY A 79 -3.22 -7.11 -0.62
N HIS A 80 -2.49 -7.91 -1.42
CA HIS A 80 -1.45 -8.80 -0.92
C HIS A 80 -0.31 -8.01 -0.26
N ALA A 81 0.17 -6.93 -0.90
CA ALA A 81 1.20 -6.08 -0.32
C ALA A 81 0.80 -5.57 1.07
N ARG A 82 -0.43 -5.09 1.25
CA ARG A 82 -0.92 -4.63 2.54
C ARG A 82 -0.89 -5.73 3.59
N ASN A 83 -1.39 -6.92 3.24
CA ASN A 83 -1.42 -8.06 4.15
C ASN A 83 -0.01 -8.41 4.64
N TYR A 84 0.92 -8.65 3.72
CA TYR A 84 2.26 -9.12 4.08
C TYR A 84 3.16 -8.02 4.67
N VAL A 85 3.00 -6.75 4.27
CA VAL A 85 3.69 -5.63 4.93
C VAL A 85 3.22 -5.48 6.38
N ASN A 86 1.92 -5.59 6.65
CA ASN A 86 1.41 -5.51 8.01
C ASN A 86 1.96 -6.65 8.89
N PHE A 87 1.98 -7.88 8.38
CA PHE A 87 2.59 -8.99 9.13
C PHE A 87 4.10 -8.84 9.31
N ASP A 88 4.82 -8.32 8.31
CA ASP A 88 6.24 -8.00 8.44
C ASP A 88 6.49 -6.96 9.54
N VAL A 89 5.66 -5.91 9.60
CA VAL A 89 5.75 -4.88 10.66
C VAL A 89 5.47 -5.47 12.03
N ILE A 90 4.38 -6.25 12.18
CA ILE A 90 4.04 -6.89 13.45
C ILE A 90 5.16 -7.85 13.88
N ARG A 91 5.67 -8.69 12.96
CA ARG A 91 6.79 -9.59 13.20
C ARG A 91 8.04 -8.85 13.67
N ARG A 92 8.45 -7.78 12.97
CA ARG A 92 9.60 -6.95 13.35
C ARG A 92 9.40 -6.32 14.73
N VAL A 93 8.22 -5.78 15.03
CA VAL A 93 7.93 -5.22 16.35
C VAL A 93 8.01 -6.30 17.43
N MET A 94 7.47 -7.49 17.18
CA MET A 94 7.58 -8.62 18.12
C MET A 94 9.04 -9.02 18.33
N THR A 95 9.83 -9.13 17.27
CA THR A 95 11.23 -9.59 17.32
C THR A 95 12.17 -8.48 17.81
N ASP A 96 12.13 -7.28 17.19
CA ASP A 96 13.13 -6.25 17.36
C ASP A 96 12.83 -5.31 18.54
N TYR A 97 11.54 -5.07 18.83
CA TYR A 97 11.12 -4.21 19.92
C TYR A 97 10.85 -5.00 21.20
N PHE A 98 9.95 -6.01 21.14
CA PHE A 98 9.59 -6.83 22.32
C PHE A 98 10.57 -7.98 22.59
N ARG A 99 11.46 -8.28 21.65
CA ARG A 99 12.50 -9.31 21.76
C ARG A 99 11.97 -10.74 21.92
N TYR A 100 10.83 -11.05 21.30
CA TYR A 100 10.38 -12.43 21.15
C TYR A 100 11.23 -13.18 20.13
N ASP A 101 11.41 -14.47 20.33
CA ASP A 101 12.00 -15.41 19.36
C ASP A 101 10.87 -15.95 18.47
N VAL A 102 10.59 -15.26 17.36
CA VAL A 102 9.47 -15.56 16.47
C VAL A 102 9.91 -16.55 15.40
N ARG A 103 9.29 -17.75 15.39
CA ARG A 103 9.36 -18.70 14.29
C ARG A 103 8.19 -18.42 13.35
N PHE A 104 8.46 -17.73 12.26
CA PHE A 104 7.47 -17.27 11.30
C PHE A 104 7.40 -18.20 10.08
N ILE A 105 6.27 -18.86 9.89
CA ILE A 105 6.05 -19.86 8.86
C ILE A 105 4.99 -19.34 7.89
N MET A 106 5.25 -19.53 6.61
CA MET A 106 4.30 -19.19 5.54
C MET A 106 4.20 -20.38 4.57
N ASN A 107 3.00 -20.66 4.08
CA ASN A 107 2.84 -21.58 2.95
C ASN A 107 2.78 -20.85 1.61
N VAL A 108 2.89 -21.64 0.55
CA VAL A 108 2.47 -21.29 -0.81
C VAL A 108 1.49 -22.35 -1.25
N THR A 109 0.30 -21.93 -1.66
CA THR A 109 -0.68 -22.82 -2.27
C THR A 109 -0.39 -22.92 -3.77
N ASP A 110 0.32 -23.99 -4.14
CA ASP A 110 0.73 -24.32 -5.51
C ASP A 110 -0.14 -25.42 -6.15
N ILE A 111 -1.17 -25.89 -5.42
CA ILE A 111 -2.21 -26.79 -5.91
C ILE A 111 -3.57 -26.16 -5.56
N ASP A 112 -4.29 -25.63 -6.54
CA ASP A 112 -5.59 -25.00 -6.37
C ASP A 112 -6.38 -25.02 -7.68
N ASP A 113 -7.71 -25.00 -7.59
CA ASP A 113 -8.60 -24.98 -8.74
C ASP A 113 -8.28 -23.83 -9.72
N LYS A 114 -7.91 -22.66 -9.19
CA LYS A 114 -7.58 -21.47 -10.01
C LYS A 114 -6.28 -21.66 -10.78
N ILE A 115 -5.29 -22.35 -10.18
CA ILE A 115 -4.02 -22.68 -10.84
C ILE A 115 -4.30 -23.63 -12.00
N VAL A 116 -5.08 -24.68 -11.73
CA VAL A 116 -5.45 -25.68 -12.75
C VAL A 116 -6.16 -25.03 -13.93
N MET A 117 -7.22 -24.28 -13.66
CA MET A 117 -7.98 -23.59 -14.72
C MET A 117 -7.09 -22.61 -15.52
N ARG A 118 -6.21 -21.88 -14.85
CA ARG A 118 -5.32 -20.91 -15.50
C ARG A 118 -4.27 -21.58 -16.38
N ALA A 119 -3.75 -22.72 -15.95
CA ALA A 119 -2.79 -23.52 -16.73
C ALA A 119 -3.45 -24.07 -18.00
N HIS A 120 -4.65 -24.65 -17.89
CA HIS A 120 -5.41 -25.10 -19.05
C HIS A 120 -5.71 -23.96 -20.04
N LEU A 121 -6.15 -22.82 -19.53
CA LEU A 121 -6.42 -21.63 -20.36
C LEU A 121 -5.17 -21.20 -21.14
N ARG A 122 -4.03 -21.04 -20.46
CA ARG A 122 -2.76 -20.62 -21.10
C ARG A 122 -2.30 -21.64 -22.15
N ARG A 123 -2.40 -22.92 -21.83
CA ARG A 123 -2.04 -23.98 -22.78
C ARG A 123 -2.92 -23.95 -24.03
N SER A 124 -4.23 -23.81 -23.84
CA SER A 124 -5.18 -23.71 -24.94
C SER A 124 -4.94 -22.46 -25.82
N GLU A 125 -4.70 -21.32 -25.19
CA GLU A 125 -4.38 -20.06 -25.89
C GLU A 125 -3.05 -20.19 -26.67
N ALA A 126 -2.02 -20.79 -26.08
CA ALA A 126 -0.74 -21.03 -26.74
C ALA A 126 -0.87 -21.95 -27.97
N MET A 127 -1.66 -23.03 -27.85
CA MET A 127 -1.92 -23.93 -28.98
C MET A 127 -2.71 -23.24 -30.11
N LEU A 128 -3.70 -22.40 -29.76
CA LEU A 128 -4.43 -21.63 -30.76
C LEU A 128 -3.53 -20.61 -31.47
N ALA A 129 -2.66 -19.91 -30.72
CA ALA A 129 -1.70 -18.97 -31.29
C ALA A 129 -0.67 -19.68 -32.21
N ALA A 130 -0.18 -20.85 -31.82
CA ALA A 130 0.72 -21.66 -32.64
C ALA A 130 0.02 -22.12 -33.94
N ALA A 131 -1.24 -22.56 -33.85
CA ALA A 131 -2.03 -22.95 -35.00
C ALA A 131 -2.26 -21.79 -35.98
N ASP A 132 -2.56 -20.61 -35.49
CA ASP A 132 -2.76 -19.41 -36.29
C ASP A 132 -1.41 -18.97 -36.94
N HIS A 133 -0.28 -19.11 -36.26
CA HIS A 133 1.07 -18.77 -36.77
C HIS A 133 1.53 -19.69 -37.91
N ILE A 134 1.35 -21.01 -37.75
CA ILE A 134 1.74 -21.98 -38.74
C ILE A 134 0.83 -21.92 -39.97
N GLY A 135 -0.43 -21.64 -39.79
CA GLY A 135 -1.46 -21.63 -40.82
C GLY A 135 -1.81 -23.03 -41.36
N GLY A 136 -2.96 -23.13 -42.00
CA GLY A 136 -3.41 -24.38 -42.63
C GLY A 136 -3.76 -25.53 -41.67
N ILE A 137 -3.93 -25.24 -40.39
CA ILE A 137 -4.59 -26.15 -39.44
C ILE A 137 -6.10 -26.05 -39.69
N GLU A 138 -6.77 -27.20 -39.74
CA GLU A 138 -8.21 -27.26 -40.05
C GLU A 138 -9.04 -26.51 -39.00
N THR A 139 -10.00 -25.74 -39.43
CA THR A 139 -10.94 -25.01 -38.55
C THR A 139 -11.73 -25.97 -37.66
N SER A 140 -11.93 -27.23 -38.11
CA SER A 140 -12.56 -28.30 -37.33
C SER A 140 -11.84 -28.61 -36.02
N LEU A 141 -10.53 -28.30 -35.91
CA LEU A 141 -9.73 -28.49 -34.70
C LEU A 141 -9.68 -27.23 -33.82
N THR A 142 -9.67 -26.06 -34.42
CA THR A 142 -9.55 -24.78 -33.66
C THR A 142 -10.89 -24.24 -33.21
N ALA A 143 -11.96 -24.38 -34.00
CA ALA A 143 -13.27 -23.81 -33.69
C ALA A 143 -13.92 -24.40 -32.41
N PRO A 144 -13.91 -25.69 -32.15
CA PRO A 144 -14.49 -26.25 -30.93
C PRO A 144 -13.79 -25.72 -29.66
N LEU A 145 -12.45 -25.62 -29.69
CA LEU A 145 -11.69 -25.10 -28.55
C LEU A 145 -11.95 -23.60 -28.35
N LYS A 146 -11.99 -22.80 -29.42
CA LYS A 146 -12.36 -21.38 -29.36
C LYS A 146 -13.78 -21.20 -28.80
N ALA A 147 -14.74 -22.05 -29.20
CA ALA A 147 -16.13 -22.00 -28.72
C ALA A 147 -16.21 -22.37 -27.23
N LEU A 148 -15.49 -23.42 -26.79
CA LEU A 148 -15.44 -23.83 -25.38
C LEU A 148 -14.86 -22.73 -24.51
N LEU A 149 -13.75 -22.10 -24.91
CA LEU A 149 -13.14 -20.99 -24.16
C LEU A 149 -14.06 -19.75 -24.12
N ALA A 150 -14.78 -19.48 -25.20
CA ALA A 150 -15.72 -18.36 -25.27
C ALA A 150 -17.00 -18.59 -24.45
N SER A 151 -17.42 -19.85 -24.26
CA SER A 151 -18.59 -20.17 -23.43
C SER A 151 -18.37 -19.92 -21.94
N GLY A 152 -17.10 -19.90 -21.49
CA GLY A 152 -16.76 -19.83 -20.07
C GLY A 152 -17.09 -21.12 -19.29
N GLU A 153 -17.41 -22.19 -19.98
CA GLU A 153 -17.71 -23.49 -19.38
C GLU A 153 -16.46 -24.13 -18.77
N LYS A 154 -16.57 -24.64 -17.55
CA LYS A 154 -15.46 -25.20 -16.79
C LYS A 154 -15.29 -26.71 -17.01
N ASN A 155 -15.41 -27.16 -18.24
CA ASN A 155 -15.19 -28.57 -18.61
C ASN A 155 -13.72 -28.78 -18.99
N LEU A 156 -12.88 -29.06 -17.98
CA LEU A 156 -11.45 -29.26 -18.17
C LEU A 156 -11.12 -30.50 -18.97
N GLY A 157 -11.94 -31.55 -18.87
CA GLY A 157 -11.73 -32.83 -19.64
C GLY A 157 -11.87 -32.59 -21.14
N ASP A 158 -12.92 -31.92 -21.58
CA ASP A 158 -13.11 -31.57 -22.98
C ASP A 158 -12.07 -30.56 -23.47
N GLN A 159 -11.74 -29.56 -22.65
CA GLN A 159 -10.68 -28.59 -22.95
C GLN A 159 -9.32 -29.30 -23.16
N GLU A 160 -8.97 -30.20 -22.30
CA GLU A 160 -7.74 -31.03 -22.40
C GLU A 160 -7.73 -31.86 -23.69
N ALA A 161 -8.83 -32.60 -23.96
CA ALA A 161 -8.95 -33.40 -25.16
C ALA A 161 -8.81 -32.60 -26.44
N LEU A 162 -9.49 -31.45 -26.54
CA LEU A 162 -9.41 -30.59 -27.72
C LEU A 162 -8.02 -29.92 -27.84
N THR A 163 -7.40 -29.52 -26.74
CA THR A 163 -6.06 -28.97 -26.75
C THR A 163 -5.01 -29.98 -27.16
N ALA A 164 -5.12 -31.23 -26.70
CA ALA A 164 -4.23 -32.31 -27.08
C ALA A 164 -4.36 -32.72 -28.58
N GLN A 165 -5.58 -32.73 -29.12
CA GLN A 165 -5.81 -32.97 -30.54
C GLN A 165 -5.18 -31.87 -31.41
N LEU A 166 -5.35 -30.60 -31.00
CA LEU A 166 -4.73 -29.47 -31.68
C LEU A 166 -3.21 -29.49 -31.59
N CYS A 167 -2.64 -29.82 -30.45
CA CYS A 167 -1.20 -30.02 -30.26
C CYS A 167 -0.64 -31.09 -31.20
N ALA A 168 -1.28 -32.26 -31.28
CA ALA A 168 -0.87 -33.33 -32.19
C ALA A 168 -0.89 -32.89 -33.66
N ALA A 169 -1.90 -32.14 -34.08
CA ALA A 169 -2.01 -31.62 -35.45
C ALA A 169 -0.93 -30.58 -35.76
N ILE A 170 -0.57 -29.72 -34.80
CA ILE A 170 0.51 -28.74 -34.93
C ILE A 170 1.85 -29.46 -35.09
N LEU A 171 2.17 -30.42 -34.22
CA LEU A 171 3.43 -31.16 -34.23
C LEU A 171 3.59 -32.03 -35.49
N ALA A 172 2.50 -32.60 -36.03
CA ALA A 172 2.50 -33.31 -37.28
C ALA A 172 2.89 -32.45 -38.48
N ARG A 173 2.64 -31.16 -38.42
CA ARG A 173 2.92 -30.18 -39.48
C ARG A 173 4.28 -29.49 -39.30
N ASP A 174 4.61 -29.09 -38.09
CA ASP A 174 5.87 -28.48 -37.72
C ASP A 174 6.29 -28.98 -36.32
N PRO A 175 7.21 -29.96 -36.25
CA PRO A 175 7.71 -30.47 -34.98
C PRO A 175 8.45 -29.44 -34.12
N SER A 176 8.90 -28.30 -34.69
CA SER A 176 9.60 -27.25 -33.98
C SER A 176 8.68 -26.15 -33.40
N ALA A 177 7.40 -26.17 -33.75
CA ALA A 177 6.43 -25.16 -33.38
C ALA A 177 6.06 -25.17 -31.89
N ILE A 178 6.28 -26.27 -31.20
CA ILE A 178 6.04 -26.43 -29.78
C ILE A 178 7.35 -26.88 -29.13
N THR A 179 7.89 -26.00 -28.27
CA THR A 179 9.18 -26.23 -27.60
C THR A 179 9.12 -27.28 -26.48
N ASP A 180 7.94 -27.54 -25.95
CA ASP A 180 7.70 -28.54 -24.91
C ASP A 180 6.43 -29.34 -25.22
N PRO A 181 6.56 -30.44 -26.06
CA PRO A 181 5.42 -31.24 -26.43
C PRO A 181 4.93 -32.18 -25.31
N ASP A 182 5.79 -32.46 -24.31
CA ASP A 182 5.51 -33.39 -23.21
C ASP A 182 4.87 -32.69 -22.00
N TRP A 183 4.30 -31.53 -22.22
CA TRP A 183 3.60 -30.79 -21.19
C TRP A 183 2.46 -31.64 -20.60
N SER A 184 2.82 -32.47 -19.62
CA SER A 184 1.81 -33.23 -18.88
C SER A 184 0.90 -32.24 -18.16
N VAL A 185 -0.35 -32.63 -17.94
CA VAL A 185 -1.28 -31.80 -17.14
C VAL A 185 -0.63 -31.46 -15.80
N GLN A 186 0.10 -32.42 -15.18
CA GLN A 186 0.78 -32.29 -13.89
C GLN A 186 1.91 -31.23 -13.93
N ASP A 187 2.77 -31.26 -14.95
CA ASP A 187 3.93 -30.36 -15.02
C ASP A 187 3.51 -28.92 -15.41
N GLY A 188 2.47 -28.80 -16.21
CA GLY A 188 2.00 -27.48 -16.69
C GLY A 188 1.54 -26.53 -15.60
N TYR A 189 0.78 -26.99 -14.58
CA TYR A 189 0.35 -26.10 -13.50
C TYR A 189 1.41 -25.95 -12.42
N LEU A 190 2.30 -26.93 -12.16
CA LEU A 190 3.45 -26.73 -11.29
C LEU A 190 4.39 -25.67 -11.86
N THR A 191 4.66 -25.71 -13.17
CA THR A 191 5.46 -24.67 -13.86
C THR A 191 4.81 -23.29 -13.74
N LEU A 192 3.48 -23.20 -13.91
CA LEU A 192 2.73 -21.97 -13.73
C LEU A 192 2.85 -21.45 -12.28
N ALA A 193 2.63 -22.35 -11.32
CA ALA A 193 2.71 -22.02 -9.89
C ALA A 193 4.10 -21.53 -9.50
N HIS A 194 5.17 -22.22 -9.91
CA HIS A 194 6.56 -21.80 -9.64
C HIS A 194 6.88 -20.44 -10.26
N THR A 195 6.35 -20.14 -11.46
CA THR A 195 6.54 -18.84 -12.09
C THR A 195 5.96 -17.71 -11.24
N PHE A 196 4.71 -17.88 -10.78
CA PHE A 196 4.08 -16.85 -9.95
C PHE A 196 4.57 -16.84 -8.50
N GLU A 197 5.03 -17.97 -7.97
CA GLU A 197 5.74 -17.99 -6.69
C GLU A 197 7.04 -17.17 -6.76
N ALA A 198 7.85 -17.37 -7.80
CA ALA A 198 9.08 -16.61 -7.99
C ALA A 198 8.79 -15.11 -8.15
N GLU A 199 7.73 -14.75 -8.90
CA GLU A 199 7.28 -13.37 -9.04
C GLU A 199 6.83 -12.79 -7.70
N PHE A 200 6.03 -13.52 -6.93
CA PHE A 200 5.57 -13.10 -5.61
C PHE A 200 6.74 -12.89 -4.64
N MET A 201 7.70 -13.80 -4.59
CA MET A 201 8.87 -13.67 -3.71
C MET A 201 9.74 -12.47 -4.07
N GLU A 202 9.87 -12.17 -5.36
CA GLU A 202 10.56 -10.96 -5.81
C GLU A 202 9.77 -9.69 -5.44
N ASP A 203 8.46 -9.69 -5.59
CA ASP A 203 7.61 -8.59 -5.17
C ASP A 203 7.71 -8.33 -3.66
N MET A 204 7.77 -9.40 -2.83
CA MET A 204 8.00 -9.28 -1.39
C MET A 204 9.37 -8.70 -1.09
N ARG A 205 10.41 -9.14 -1.79
CA ARG A 205 11.76 -8.60 -1.68
C ARG A 205 11.81 -7.11 -2.04
N LEU A 206 11.19 -6.72 -3.15
CA LEU A 206 11.11 -5.31 -3.59
C LEU A 206 10.37 -4.43 -2.57
N MET A 207 9.38 -4.98 -1.88
CA MET A 207 8.65 -4.31 -0.80
C MET A 207 9.40 -4.27 0.53
N GLY A 208 10.59 -4.87 0.63
CA GLY A 208 11.39 -4.93 1.86
C GLY A 208 10.79 -5.85 2.94
N ILE A 209 9.98 -6.84 2.55
CA ILE A 209 9.39 -7.82 3.46
C ILE A 209 10.41 -8.91 3.76
N ALA A 210 10.61 -9.21 5.04
CA ALA A 210 11.52 -10.24 5.48
C ALA A 210 11.02 -11.64 5.08
N ARG A 211 11.94 -12.51 4.66
CA ARG A 211 11.60 -13.90 4.34
C ARG A 211 11.05 -14.63 5.57
N PRO A 212 10.11 -15.59 5.38
CA PRO A 212 9.70 -16.48 6.47
C PRO A 212 10.87 -17.38 6.89
N ASP A 213 10.82 -17.88 8.10
CA ASP A 213 11.82 -18.84 8.62
C ASP A 213 11.65 -20.23 7.99
N ALA A 214 10.39 -20.58 7.63
CA ALA A 214 10.07 -21.75 6.81
C ALA A 214 9.00 -21.39 5.78
N LEU A 215 9.20 -21.88 4.56
CA LEU A 215 8.25 -21.82 3.46
C LEU A 215 7.84 -23.23 3.11
N THR A 216 6.54 -23.53 3.12
CA THR A 216 5.98 -24.83 2.79
C THR A 216 5.15 -24.75 1.50
N ARG A 217 5.15 -25.81 0.69
CA ARG A 217 4.34 -25.92 -0.52
C ARG A 217 3.41 -27.11 -0.42
N VAL A 218 2.20 -26.95 -0.93
CA VAL A 218 1.20 -28.05 -0.90
C VAL A 218 1.67 -29.26 -1.65
N SER A 219 2.32 -29.07 -2.81
CA SER A 219 2.87 -30.17 -3.64
C SER A 219 3.92 -31.04 -2.93
N GLU A 220 4.64 -30.45 -1.95
CA GLU A 220 5.63 -31.15 -1.13
C GLU A 220 5.01 -31.86 0.08
N TYR A 221 3.74 -31.60 0.38
CA TYR A 221 3.06 -32.08 1.59
C TYR A 221 1.92 -33.07 1.33
N THR A 222 1.68 -33.48 0.10
CA THR A 222 0.53 -34.34 -0.26
C THR A 222 0.46 -35.62 0.57
N ASP A 223 1.57 -36.33 0.79
CA ASP A 223 1.62 -37.55 1.60
C ASP A 223 1.28 -37.28 3.08
N LYS A 224 1.78 -36.17 3.64
CA LYS A 224 1.48 -35.77 5.02
C LYS A 224 0.02 -35.33 5.17
N ILE A 225 -0.54 -34.67 4.17
CA ILE A 225 -1.94 -34.28 4.13
C ILE A 225 -2.83 -35.53 4.15
N VAL A 226 -2.50 -36.56 3.34
CA VAL A 226 -3.23 -37.82 3.35
C VAL A 226 -3.19 -38.49 4.73
N GLN A 227 -2.04 -38.52 5.40
CA GLN A 227 -1.90 -39.06 6.75
C GLN A 227 -2.70 -38.24 7.77
N TYR A 228 -2.70 -36.92 7.62
CA TYR A 228 -3.43 -36.01 8.46
C TYR A 228 -4.95 -36.22 8.36
N ILE A 229 -5.46 -36.37 7.15
CA ILE A 229 -6.87 -36.69 6.86
C ILE A 229 -7.22 -38.06 7.44
N GLN A 230 -6.37 -39.06 7.27
CA GLN A 230 -6.61 -40.40 7.80
C GLN A 230 -6.80 -40.37 9.33
N THR A 231 -5.99 -39.60 10.04
CA THR A 231 -6.14 -39.40 11.49
C THR A 231 -7.52 -38.80 11.86
N ILE A 232 -8.02 -37.85 11.08
CA ILE A 232 -9.35 -37.25 11.30
C ILE A 232 -10.46 -38.30 11.05
N ILE A 233 -10.30 -39.15 10.02
CA ILE A 233 -11.23 -40.26 9.73
C ILE A 233 -11.21 -41.25 10.90
N ASP A 234 -10.04 -41.67 11.35
CA ASP A 234 -9.88 -42.65 12.44
C ASP A 234 -10.49 -42.18 13.74
N ARG A 235 -10.56 -40.85 13.95
CA ARG A 235 -11.24 -40.22 15.08
C ARG A 235 -12.75 -40.05 14.89
N GLY A 236 -13.25 -40.37 13.69
CA GLY A 236 -14.69 -40.33 13.39
C GLY A 236 -15.22 -38.96 12.98
N TYR A 237 -14.35 -37.97 12.70
CA TYR A 237 -14.77 -36.61 12.31
C TYR A 237 -14.73 -36.38 10.79
N ALA A 238 -14.42 -37.41 9.98
CA ALA A 238 -14.47 -37.33 8.52
C ALA A 238 -14.97 -38.65 7.92
N TYR A 239 -15.48 -38.58 6.70
CA TYR A 239 -16.00 -39.73 5.98
C TYR A 239 -15.66 -39.69 4.48
N GLU A 240 -15.53 -40.86 3.86
CA GLU A 240 -15.36 -41.03 2.42
C GLU A 240 -16.71 -41.03 1.70
N SER A 241 -16.77 -40.38 0.54
CA SER A 241 -17.88 -40.41 -0.40
C SER A 241 -17.37 -40.27 -1.83
N ASN A 242 -17.61 -41.29 -2.66
CA ASN A 242 -17.25 -41.34 -4.09
C ASN A 242 -15.76 -41.00 -4.39
N GLY A 243 -14.83 -41.46 -3.54
CA GLY A 243 -13.40 -41.18 -3.68
C GLY A 243 -12.96 -39.79 -3.16
N SER A 244 -13.90 -38.98 -2.70
CA SER A 244 -13.64 -37.72 -1.96
C SER A 244 -13.77 -37.97 -0.46
N VAL A 245 -13.15 -37.11 0.37
CA VAL A 245 -13.27 -37.18 1.82
C VAL A 245 -13.81 -35.84 2.33
N TYR A 246 -14.81 -35.91 3.18
CA TYR A 246 -15.48 -34.76 3.77
C TYR A 246 -15.33 -34.72 5.28
N PHE A 247 -15.19 -33.53 5.84
CA PHE A 247 -15.26 -33.29 7.28
C PHE A 247 -16.73 -33.30 7.74
N ASP A 248 -17.04 -34.08 8.78
CA ASP A 248 -18.38 -34.24 9.36
C ASP A 248 -18.61 -33.19 10.44
N VAL A 249 -19.12 -32.02 10.05
CA VAL A 249 -19.34 -30.89 10.97
C VAL A 249 -20.35 -31.21 12.07
N PRO A 250 -21.51 -31.84 11.81
CA PRO A 250 -22.45 -32.24 12.86
C PRO A 250 -21.84 -33.19 13.89
N THR A 251 -21.07 -34.20 13.45
CA THR A 251 -20.41 -35.13 14.36
C THR A 251 -19.36 -34.42 15.22
N PHE A 252 -18.57 -33.53 14.64
CA PHE A 252 -17.60 -32.71 15.35
C PHE A 252 -18.25 -31.78 16.38
N GLU A 253 -19.37 -31.11 16.05
CA GLU A 253 -20.09 -30.23 16.98
C GLU A 253 -20.79 -31.00 18.10
N SER A 254 -21.13 -32.27 17.90
CA SER A 254 -21.76 -33.11 18.92
C SER A 254 -20.81 -33.57 20.03
N ALA A 255 -19.48 -33.50 19.76
CA ALA A 255 -18.45 -33.89 20.70
C ALA A 255 -18.31 -32.83 21.82
N PRO A 256 -18.09 -33.26 23.09
CA PRO A 256 -18.13 -32.35 24.25
C PRO A 256 -17.04 -31.25 24.21
N ASN A 257 -15.92 -31.55 23.56
CA ASN A 257 -14.74 -30.66 23.54
C ASN A 257 -14.67 -29.77 22.29
N HIS A 258 -15.54 -29.97 21.32
CA HIS A 258 -15.46 -29.31 20.03
C HIS A 258 -16.60 -28.34 19.78
N LYS A 259 -16.34 -27.34 19.01
CA LYS A 259 -17.32 -26.36 18.55
C LYS A 259 -16.92 -25.84 17.19
N TYR A 260 -17.85 -25.82 16.24
CA TYR A 260 -17.65 -25.21 14.93
C TYR A 260 -18.11 -23.75 14.93
N ALA A 261 -17.56 -22.93 14.02
CA ALA A 261 -17.82 -21.50 13.89
C ALA A 261 -17.47 -20.68 15.14
N LYS A 262 -16.28 -20.91 15.69
CA LYS A 262 -15.74 -20.15 16.82
C LYS A 262 -15.36 -18.73 16.46
N LEU A 263 -14.83 -18.50 15.23
CA LEU A 263 -14.39 -17.20 14.75
C LEU A 263 -15.56 -16.33 14.25
N ASN A 264 -16.51 -16.93 13.53
CA ASN A 264 -17.62 -16.17 12.95
C ASN A 264 -18.92 -16.98 12.81
N LYS A 265 -19.74 -16.99 13.85
CA LYS A 265 -21.05 -17.68 13.84
C LYS A 265 -22.05 -17.12 12.83
N GLU A 266 -21.95 -15.82 12.50
CA GLU A 266 -22.91 -15.20 11.59
C GLU A 266 -22.64 -15.61 10.14
N ALA A 267 -21.38 -15.91 9.81
CA ALA A 267 -21.00 -16.38 8.49
C ALA A 267 -21.59 -17.75 8.12
N LEU A 268 -21.96 -18.58 9.09
CA LEU A 268 -22.69 -19.85 8.84
C LEU A 268 -24.01 -19.66 8.08
N LYS A 269 -24.60 -18.48 8.16
CA LYS A 269 -25.86 -18.16 7.47
C LYS A 269 -25.65 -17.75 6.01
N ASN A 270 -24.40 -17.53 5.61
CA ASN A 270 -24.06 -17.10 4.26
C ASN A 270 -23.56 -18.29 3.44
N VAL A 271 -24.48 -18.89 2.70
CA VAL A 271 -24.21 -20.05 1.82
C VAL A 271 -23.14 -19.74 0.77
N GLU A 272 -23.09 -18.50 0.23
CA GLU A 272 -22.10 -18.10 -0.77
C GLU A 272 -20.68 -18.15 -0.21
N LEU A 273 -20.45 -17.70 1.03
CA LEU A 273 -19.13 -17.78 1.68
C LEU A 273 -18.71 -19.23 1.95
N ALA A 274 -19.64 -20.11 2.31
CA ALA A 274 -19.35 -21.53 2.50
C ALA A 274 -18.97 -22.21 1.15
N MET A 275 -19.68 -21.84 0.08
CA MET A 275 -19.40 -22.35 -1.27
C MET A 275 -18.06 -21.84 -1.85
N ASP A 276 -17.65 -20.60 -1.51
CA ASP A 276 -16.32 -20.10 -1.92
C ASP A 276 -15.18 -20.99 -1.38
N GLY A 277 -15.38 -21.61 -0.21
CA GLY A 277 -14.42 -22.56 0.37
C GLY A 277 -14.29 -23.89 -0.40
N GLU A 278 -15.31 -24.28 -1.17
CA GLU A 278 -15.28 -25.51 -1.96
C GLU A 278 -14.48 -25.40 -3.26
N GLY A 279 -14.20 -24.17 -3.71
CA GLY A 279 -13.45 -23.87 -4.92
C GLY A 279 -14.28 -23.88 -6.20
N ALA A 280 -13.61 -23.57 -7.33
CA ALA A 280 -14.27 -23.39 -8.61
C ALA A 280 -14.66 -24.71 -9.31
N LEU A 281 -14.04 -25.84 -8.91
CA LEU A 281 -14.25 -27.21 -9.42
C LEU A 281 -14.88 -28.08 -8.32
N ALA A 282 -15.87 -27.53 -7.63
CA ALA A 282 -16.54 -28.23 -6.54
C ALA A 282 -17.08 -29.61 -6.94
N ALA A 283 -17.10 -30.53 -5.97
CA ALA A 283 -17.78 -31.82 -6.09
C ALA A 283 -19.31 -31.63 -6.09
N ASP A 284 -20.06 -32.68 -6.44
CA ASP A 284 -21.51 -32.63 -6.40
C ASP A 284 -21.99 -32.50 -4.94
N ALA A 285 -22.88 -31.56 -4.67
CA ALA A 285 -23.46 -31.35 -3.33
C ALA A 285 -24.16 -32.60 -2.77
N SER A 286 -24.57 -33.53 -3.64
CA SER A 286 -25.17 -34.80 -3.25
C SER A 286 -24.21 -35.77 -2.53
N GLU A 287 -22.91 -35.52 -2.57
CA GLU A 287 -21.90 -36.33 -1.88
C GLU A 287 -21.78 -36.06 -0.38
N LYS A 288 -22.27 -34.90 0.07
CA LYS A 288 -22.20 -34.47 1.47
C LYS A 288 -23.34 -35.03 2.31
N LYS A 289 -23.06 -35.39 3.58
CA LYS A 289 -24.07 -35.77 4.54
C LYS A 289 -24.86 -34.59 5.11
N ALA A 290 -24.17 -33.47 5.31
CA ALA A 290 -24.74 -32.21 5.76
C ALA A 290 -24.23 -31.04 4.88
N GLU A 291 -25.05 -29.99 4.79
CA GLU A 291 -24.76 -28.80 3.97
C GLU A 291 -23.44 -28.10 4.38
N ASN A 292 -23.17 -28.10 5.69
CA ASN A 292 -21.98 -27.44 6.25
C ASN A 292 -20.70 -28.31 6.22
N ASP A 293 -20.81 -29.58 5.77
CA ASP A 293 -19.62 -30.40 5.59
C ASP A 293 -18.73 -29.81 4.49
N PHE A 294 -17.44 -29.92 4.65
CA PHE A 294 -16.48 -29.37 3.69
C PHE A 294 -15.42 -30.40 3.31
N VAL A 295 -14.90 -30.23 2.10
CA VAL A 295 -14.01 -31.22 1.50
C VAL A 295 -12.61 -31.18 2.12
N LEU A 296 -12.05 -32.34 2.44
CA LEU A 296 -10.67 -32.55 2.87
C LEU A 296 -9.80 -33.09 1.71
N TRP A 297 -10.36 -34.02 0.91
CA TRP A 297 -9.74 -34.61 -0.27
C TRP A 297 -10.73 -34.65 -1.41
N LYS A 298 -10.37 -34.14 -2.57
CA LYS A 298 -11.20 -34.10 -3.78
C LYS A 298 -10.78 -35.23 -4.72
N ALA A 299 -11.69 -36.13 -5.11
CA ALA A 299 -11.46 -37.05 -6.22
C ALA A 299 -11.17 -36.26 -7.50
N SER A 300 -10.08 -36.58 -8.20
CA SER A 300 -9.70 -35.86 -9.43
C SER A 300 -10.53 -36.31 -10.61
N LYS A 301 -11.03 -35.35 -11.37
CA LYS A 301 -11.76 -35.56 -12.63
C LYS A 301 -10.77 -35.54 -13.81
N PRO A 302 -11.21 -35.98 -15.01
CA PRO A 302 -10.38 -35.84 -16.22
C PRO A 302 -9.92 -34.38 -16.44
N GLY A 303 -8.63 -34.22 -16.74
CA GLY A 303 -8.01 -32.87 -16.89
C GLY A 303 -7.53 -32.26 -15.59
N GLU A 304 -7.79 -32.85 -14.42
CA GLU A 304 -7.30 -32.36 -13.14
C GLU A 304 -6.03 -33.10 -12.71
N PRO A 305 -5.14 -32.44 -11.94
CA PRO A 305 -3.98 -33.05 -11.32
C PRO A 305 -4.41 -34.12 -10.31
N ARG A 306 -3.56 -35.12 -10.10
CA ARG A 306 -3.89 -36.26 -9.27
C ARG A 306 -2.70 -36.76 -8.48
N TRP A 307 -2.96 -37.08 -7.23
CA TRP A 307 -2.05 -37.75 -6.31
C TRP A 307 -2.70 -39.02 -5.76
N PRO A 308 -1.92 -40.08 -5.48
CA PRO A 308 -2.47 -41.27 -4.89
C PRO A 308 -2.94 -41.04 -3.44
N SER A 309 -4.05 -41.68 -3.08
CA SER A 309 -4.52 -41.75 -1.69
C SER A 309 -5.20 -43.09 -1.41
N PRO A 310 -5.47 -43.46 -0.15
CA PRO A 310 -6.26 -44.66 0.19
C PRO A 310 -7.68 -44.64 -0.39
N TRP A 311 -8.22 -43.46 -0.68
CA TRP A 311 -9.59 -43.26 -1.18
C TRP A 311 -9.66 -43.16 -2.70
N GLY A 312 -8.51 -43.17 -3.37
CA GLY A 312 -8.40 -43.04 -4.83
C GLY A 312 -7.48 -41.87 -5.24
N GLU A 313 -7.35 -41.66 -6.54
CA GLU A 313 -6.61 -40.53 -7.09
C GLU A 313 -7.36 -39.24 -6.89
N GLY A 314 -6.70 -38.22 -6.29
CA GLY A 314 -7.31 -36.96 -5.96
C GLY A 314 -6.30 -35.89 -5.64
N ARG A 315 -6.79 -34.81 -5.05
CA ARG A 315 -6.00 -33.67 -4.59
C ARG A 315 -6.52 -33.12 -3.26
N PRO A 316 -5.68 -32.40 -2.49
CA PRO A 316 -6.14 -31.75 -1.24
C PRO A 316 -7.27 -30.75 -1.46
N GLY A 317 -8.16 -30.64 -0.47
CA GLY A 317 -9.03 -29.47 -0.32
C GLY A 317 -8.25 -28.26 0.18
N TRP A 318 -8.70 -27.06 -0.10
CA TRP A 318 -7.97 -25.82 0.21
C TRP A 318 -7.62 -25.63 1.68
N HIS A 319 -8.46 -26.09 2.62
CA HIS A 319 -8.26 -25.79 4.04
C HIS A 319 -7.30 -26.74 4.74
N ILE A 320 -7.29 -28.01 4.36
CA ILE A 320 -6.48 -29.06 5.00
C ILE A 320 -4.98 -28.87 4.78
N GLU A 321 -4.62 -28.24 3.66
CA GLU A 321 -3.24 -27.94 3.31
C GLU A 321 -2.54 -27.18 4.44
N CYS A 322 -3.13 -26.04 4.84
CA CYS A 322 -2.58 -25.18 5.87
C CYS A 322 -2.60 -25.86 7.25
N SER A 323 -3.62 -26.67 7.56
CA SER A 323 -3.69 -27.43 8.80
C SER A 323 -2.54 -28.42 8.93
N ALA A 324 -2.29 -29.21 7.89
CA ALA A 324 -1.22 -30.20 7.86
C ALA A 324 0.18 -29.55 7.89
N MET A 325 0.42 -28.51 7.06
CA MET A 325 1.70 -27.81 6.99
C MET A 325 2.02 -27.07 8.29
N CYS A 326 1.05 -26.39 8.88
CA CYS A 326 1.21 -25.71 10.16
C CYS A 326 1.51 -26.70 11.29
N SER A 327 0.73 -27.79 11.37
CA SER A 327 0.89 -28.82 12.39
C SER A 327 2.21 -29.57 12.29
N ASP A 328 2.72 -29.81 11.09
CA ASP A 328 4.01 -30.49 10.90
C ASP A 328 5.18 -29.71 11.50
N ILE A 329 5.13 -28.38 11.50
CA ILE A 329 6.24 -27.54 11.94
C ILE A 329 6.02 -27.01 13.37
N LEU A 330 4.78 -26.64 13.73
CA LEU A 330 4.44 -26.02 15.02
C LEU A 330 3.79 -26.99 16.01
N GLY A 331 3.29 -28.13 15.55
CA GLY A 331 2.70 -29.17 16.42
C GLY A 331 1.25 -28.89 16.81
N GLU A 332 0.88 -29.42 17.98
CA GLU A 332 -0.50 -29.44 18.50
C GLU A 332 -0.97 -28.14 19.16
N ALA A 333 -0.09 -27.12 19.24
CA ALA A 333 -0.46 -25.84 19.81
C ALA A 333 0.31 -24.70 19.11
N VAL A 334 -0.43 -23.69 18.66
CA VAL A 334 0.10 -22.56 17.86
C VAL A 334 -0.19 -21.25 18.59
N ASP A 335 0.84 -20.41 18.75
CA ASP A 335 0.65 -19.09 19.35
C ASP A 335 -0.22 -18.21 18.47
N ILE A 336 0.20 -17.95 17.23
CA ILE A 336 -0.48 -17.04 16.32
C ILE A 336 -0.75 -17.74 14.99
N ASN A 337 -1.99 -17.63 14.51
CA ASN A 337 -2.35 -17.90 13.13
C ASN A 337 -2.89 -16.60 12.50
N GLY A 338 -2.47 -16.29 11.28
CA GLY A 338 -2.82 -15.02 10.64
C GLY A 338 -3.09 -15.10 9.15
N GLY A 339 -3.80 -14.08 8.66
CA GLY A 339 -4.13 -13.92 7.25
C GLY A 339 -4.96 -12.67 6.99
N GLY A 340 -5.46 -12.49 5.79
CA GLY A 340 -6.45 -11.47 5.50
C GLY A 340 -7.78 -11.78 6.22
N ILE A 341 -8.56 -10.77 6.52
CA ILE A 341 -9.88 -10.96 7.18
C ILE A 341 -10.82 -11.81 6.35
N ASP A 342 -10.62 -11.92 5.05
CA ASP A 342 -11.36 -12.80 4.15
C ASP A 342 -11.10 -14.29 4.40
N LEU A 343 -9.97 -14.62 5.00
CA LEU A 343 -9.66 -15.99 5.40
C LEU A 343 -10.31 -16.39 6.73
N ASN A 344 -10.84 -15.45 7.50
CA ASN A 344 -11.45 -15.71 8.81
C ASN A 344 -12.53 -16.81 8.72
N PHE A 345 -13.36 -16.74 7.68
CA PHE A 345 -14.35 -17.76 7.35
C PHE A 345 -14.46 -17.88 5.82
N PRO A 346 -14.47 -19.10 5.25
CA PRO A 346 -14.45 -20.40 5.95
C PRO A 346 -13.04 -20.93 6.27
N HIS A 347 -11.96 -20.36 5.70
CA HIS A 347 -10.63 -21.01 5.65
C HIS A 347 -10.03 -21.25 7.05
N HIS A 348 -9.90 -20.22 7.88
CA HIS A 348 -9.30 -20.35 9.22
C HIS A 348 -10.23 -21.10 10.20
N GLU A 349 -11.53 -20.96 10.02
CA GLU A 349 -12.50 -21.74 10.80
C GLU A 349 -12.35 -23.23 10.52
N ASN A 350 -12.23 -23.61 9.23
CA ASN A 350 -12.05 -25.00 8.82
C ASN A 350 -10.68 -25.54 9.24
N GLN A 351 -9.61 -24.73 9.15
CA GLN A 351 -8.30 -25.08 9.70
C GLN A 351 -8.39 -25.42 11.21
N LEU A 352 -9.09 -24.59 11.95
CA LEU A 352 -9.28 -24.77 13.37
C LEU A 352 -10.00 -26.08 13.67
N ALA A 353 -11.14 -26.32 13.00
CA ALA A 353 -11.89 -27.55 13.16
C ALA A 353 -11.08 -28.81 12.79
N GLN A 354 -10.36 -28.77 11.68
CA GLN A 354 -9.49 -29.86 11.22
C GLN A 354 -8.40 -30.20 12.23
N SER A 355 -7.72 -29.19 12.77
CA SER A 355 -6.60 -29.41 13.68
C SER A 355 -7.09 -29.81 15.08
N GLU A 356 -8.18 -29.23 15.56
CA GLU A 356 -8.81 -29.68 16.81
C GLU A 356 -9.32 -31.12 16.71
N ALA A 357 -9.89 -31.51 15.56
CA ALA A 357 -10.27 -32.89 15.30
C ALA A 357 -9.05 -33.81 15.20
N HIS A 358 -7.98 -33.39 14.52
CA HIS A 358 -6.76 -34.18 14.36
C HIS A 358 -6.06 -34.50 15.67
N TYR A 359 -5.97 -33.52 16.58
CA TYR A 359 -5.32 -33.68 17.89
C TYR A 359 -6.29 -34.09 19.01
N ASP A 360 -7.60 -34.02 18.78
CA ASP A 360 -8.68 -34.20 19.77
C ASP A 360 -8.53 -33.23 20.97
N ILE A 361 -8.25 -31.98 20.66
CA ILE A 361 -8.01 -30.91 21.63
C ILE A 361 -9.07 -29.81 21.51
N LYS A 362 -9.26 -29.05 22.59
CA LYS A 362 -10.27 -27.99 22.67
C LYS A 362 -9.84 -26.71 21.96
N GLN A 363 -8.56 -26.40 21.92
CA GLN A 363 -8.00 -25.16 21.40
C GLN A 363 -6.63 -25.44 20.78
N TRP A 364 -6.54 -25.24 19.46
CA TRP A 364 -5.32 -25.42 18.70
C TRP A 364 -4.51 -24.13 18.55
N VAL A 365 -5.16 -22.99 18.23
CA VAL A 365 -4.56 -21.68 18.07
C VAL A 365 -4.96 -20.78 19.25
N ASN A 366 -4.01 -19.98 19.76
CA ASN A 366 -4.28 -19.05 20.85
C ASN A 366 -4.72 -17.67 20.37
N TYR A 367 -4.11 -17.18 19.30
CA TYR A 367 -4.41 -15.86 18.73
C TYR A 367 -4.62 -15.95 17.23
N PHE A 368 -5.81 -15.58 16.77
CA PHE A 368 -6.04 -15.30 15.36
C PHE A 368 -5.88 -13.81 15.06
N VAL A 369 -4.95 -13.47 14.18
CA VAL A 369 -4.63 -12.11 13.79
C VAL A 369 -5.00 -11.90 12.32
N HIS A 370 -6.01 -11.07 12.06
CA HIS A 370 -6.50 -10.81 10.70
C HIS A 370 -6.26 -9.35 10.30
N THR A 371 -5.64 -9.13 9.15
CA THR A 371 -5.47 -7.80 8.57
C THR A 371 -6.74 -7.35 7.85
N GLY A 372 -7.05 -6.04 7.95
CA GLY A 372 -8.24 -5.48 7.29
C GLY A 372 -8.12 -5.48 5.76
N HIS A 373 -9.26 -5.47 5.07
CA HIS A 373 -9.32 -5.39 3.60
C HIS A 373 -8.71 -4.10 3.04
N LEU A 374 -8.19 -4.20 1.83
CA LEU A 374 -7.91 -3.05 0.97
C LEU A 374 -9.04 -2.91 -0.05
N HIS A 375 -9.70 -1.76 -0.02
CA HIS A 375 -10.75 -1.37 -0.97
C HIS A 375 -10.18 -0.37 -2.00
N ILE A 376 -10.84 -0.29 -3.14
CA ILE A 376 -10.67 0.78 -4.13
C ILE A 376 -12.06 1.33 -4.41
N ASP A 377 -12.26 2.62 -4.14
CA ASP A 377 -13.55 3.31 -4.25
C ASP A 377 -14.69 2.56 -3.52
N GLY A 378 -14.42 2.11 -2.29
CA GLY A 378 -15.36 1.38 -1.44
C GLY A 378 -15.61 -0.09 -1.83
N LEU A 379 -15.04 -0.58 -2.92
CA LEU A 379 -15.15 -1.96 -3.37
C LEU A 379 -13.91 -2.77 -2.97
N LYS A 380 -14.11 -4.02 -2.52
CA LYS A 380 -13.00 -4.94 -2.27
C LYS A 380 -12.12 -5.04 -3.51
N MET A 381 -10.80 -4.83 -3.35
CA MET A 381 -9.86 -5.07 -4.44
C MET A 381 -9.86 -6.55 -4.79
N SER A 382 -10.22 -6.88 -6.03
CA SER A 382 -10.21 -8.26 -6.52
C SER A 382 -9.97 -8.33 -8.01
N LYS A 383 -9.41 -9.47 -8.45
CA LYS A 383 -9.16 -9.74 -9.88
C LYS A 383 -10.47 -9.89 -10.65
N SER A 384 -11.51 -10.44 -10.04
CA SER A 384 -12.83 -10.62 -10.63
C SER A 384 -13.52 -9.28 -10.96
N LEU A 385 -13.33 -8.27 -10.11
CA LEU A 385 -13.87 -6.92 -10.32
C LEU A 385 -12.98 -6.06 -11.24
N LYS A 386 -11.83 -6.57 -11.68
CA LYS A 386 -10.85 -5.85 -12.53
C LYS A 386 -10.44 -4.47 -11.98
N ASN A 387 -10.54 -4.29 -10.66
CA ASN A 387 -10.18 -3.06 -9.94
C ASN A 387 -8.85 -3.20 -9.17
N PHE A 388 -8.01 -4.17 -9.51
CA PHE A 388 -6.75 -4.42 -8.80
C PHE A 388 -5.56 -3.74 -9.48
N ILE A 389 -4.58 -3.38 -8.67
CA ILE A 389 -3.30 -2.84 -9.09
C ILE A 389 -2.20 -3.77 -8.61
N THR A 390 -1.35 -4.22 -9.53
CA THR A 390 -0.22 -5.08 -9.19
C THR A 390 0.82 -4.33 -8.37
N ILE A 391 1.58 -5.04 -7.54
CA ILE A 391 2.67 -4.45 -6.75
C ILE A 391 3.67 -3.75 -7.67
N ARG A 392 4.05 -4.37 -8.79
CA ARG A 392 4.97 -3.78 -9.77
C ARG A 392 4.43 -2.51 -10.43
N ALA A 393 3.13 -2.43 -10.68
CA ALA A 393 2.51 -1.21 -11.18
C ALA A 393 2.57 -0.08 -10.13
N ALA A 394 2.31 -0.39 -8.87
CA ALA A 394 2.43 0.58 -7.77
C ALA A 394 3.88 1.04 -7.56
N LEU A 395 4.86 0.14 -7.66
CA LEU A 395 6.29 0.46 -7.53
C LEU A 395 6.83 1.33 -8.69
N LYS A 396 6.15 1.39 -9.84
CA LYS A 396 6.47 2.37 -10.89
C LYS A 396 6.06 3.79 -10.52
N MET A 397 5.05 3.95 -9.66
CA MET A 397 4.52 5.25 -9.25
C MET A 397 5.12 5.73 -7.93
N TYR A 398 5.44 4.80 -7.02
CA TYR A 398 5.86 5.08 -5.65
C TYR A 398 7.01 4.17 -5.24
N THR A 399 7.82 4.62 -4.27
CA THR A 399 8.86 3.77 -3.68
C THR A 399 8.24 2.77 -2.70
N ALA A 400 8.94 1.66 -2.44
CA ALA A 400 8.53 0.68 -1.43
C ALA A 400 8.35 1.33 -0.05
N ARG A 401 9.22 2.27 0.31
CA ARG A 401 9.14 3.04 1.56
C ARG A 401 7.86 3.86 1.63
N GLN A 402 7.48 4.56 0.57
CA GLN A 402 6.23 5.33 0.51
C GLN A 402 5.01 4.43 0.68
N ILE A 403 5.01 3.25 0.02
CA ILE A 403 3.93 2.28 0.16
C ILE A 403 3.88 1.73 1.61
N ARG A 404 5.02 1.46 2.23
CA ARG A 404 5.06 1.04 3.64
C ARG A 404 4.54 2.14 4.56
N PHE A 405 4.92 3.41 4.36
CA PHE A 405 4.35 4.54 5.11
C PHE A 405 2.84 4.66 4.94
N LEU A 406 2.30 4.41 3.74
CA LEU A 406 0.86 4.37 3.52
C LEU A 406 0.18 3.41 4.51
N PHE A 407 0.71 2.18 4.64
CA PHE A 407 0.13 1.18 5.54
C PHE A 407 0.39 1.49 7.02
N LEU A 408 1.54 2.07 7.38
CA LEU A 408 1.86 2.48 8.74
C LEU A 408 1.01 3.64 9.26
N LEU A 409 0.44 4.45 8.38
CA LEU A 409 -0.48 5.54 8.74
C LEU A 409 -1.90 5.05 9.04
N HIS A 410 -2.17 3.75 8.86
CA HIS A 410 -3.46 3.12 9.11
C HIS A 410 -3.28 1.94 10.08
N GLN A 411 -4.32 1.65 10.86
CA GLN A 411 -4.31 0.44 11.67
C GLN A 411 -4.32 -0.81 10.77
N TRP A 412 -3.48 -1.79 11.10
CA TRP A 412 -3.36 -3.02 10.34
C TRP A 412 -4.66 -3.85 10.34
N SER A 413 -5.44 -3.78 11.43
CA SER A 413 -6.70 -4.52 11.61
C SER A 413 -7.90 -3.89 10.90
N ASP A 414 -7.81 -2.59 10.58
CA ASP A 414 -8.95 -1.85 10.04
C ASP A 414 -9.00 -1.94 8.50
N PRO A 415 -10.17 -1.90 7.88
CA PRO A 415 -10.25 -1.76 6.43
C PRO A 415 -9.65 -0.43 5.98
N MET A 416 -9.09 -0.42 4.78
CA MET A 416 -8.49 0.75 4.17
C MET A 416 -9.06 0.93 2.77
N ASP A 417 -9.38 2.16 2.40
CA ASP A 417 -9.85 2.49 1.06
C ASP A 417 -8.83 3.35 0.32
N LEU A 418 -8.56 3.04 -0.95
CA LEU A 418 -7.74 3.83 -1.84
C LEU A 418 -8.61 4.46 -2.91
N THR A 419 -8.54 5.79 -3.01
CA THR A 419 -9.22 6.56 -4.04
C THR A 419 -8.25 6.84 -5.20
N PRO A 420 -8.46 6.26 -6.39
CA PRO A 420 -7.59 6.50 -7.54
C PRO A 420 -7.62 7.97 -7.98
N VAL A 421 -6.46 8.48 -8.35
CA VAL A 421 -6.33 9.74 -9.10
C VAL A 421 -6.22 9.35 -10.57
N GLN A 422 -7.15 9.83 -11.40
CA GLN A 422 -7.22 9.49 -12.81
C GLN A 422 -6.87 10.70 -13.70
N GLU A 423 -6.11 10.46 -14.76
CA GLU A 423 -5.92 11.40 -15.87
C GLU A 423 -6.37 10.69 -17.17
N GLY A 424 -7.55 11.04 -17.67
CA GLY A 424 -8.22 10.26 -18.70
C GLY A 424 -8.59 8.86 -18.19
N ASP A 425 -8.24 7.82 -18.94
CA ASP A 425 -8.47 6.42 -18.56
C ASP A 425 -7.34 5.81 -17.71
N ALA A 426 -6.26 6.55 -17.43
CA ALA A 426 -5.10 6.06 -16.70
C ALA A 426 -5.15 6.43 -15.23
N VAL A 427 -4.89 5.46 -14.35
CA VAL A 427 -4.66 5.71 -12.91
C VAL A 427 -3.22 6.20 -12.74
N THR A 428 -3.05 7.44 -12.28
CA THR A 428 -1.76 8.11 -12.09
C THR A 428 -1.31 8.12 -10.63
N GLY A 429 -2.19 7.75 -9.70
CA GLY A 429 -1.88 7.70 -8.27
C GLY A 429 -3.07 7.39 -7.40
N PHE A 430 -2.89 7.60 -6.08
CA PHE A 430 -3.93 7.48 -5.05
C PHE A 430 -3.89 8.67 -4.11
N GLN A 431 -5.06 9.18 -3.72
CA GLN A 431 -5.16 10.34 -2.82
C GLN A 431 -4.44 10.10 -1.48
N GLN A 432 -4.58 8.90 -0.90
CA GLN A 432 -3.99 8.55 0.39
C GLN A 432 -2.46 8.49 0.37
N MET A 433 -1.85 8.35 -0.81
CA MET A 433 -0.39 8.35 -0.96
C MET A 433 0.24 9.71 -0.66
N GLU A 434 -0.50 10.81 -0.79
CA GLU A 434 0.00 12.15 -0.45
C GLU A 434 0.47 12.21 1.01
N ALA A 435 -0.34 11.68 1.94
CA ALA A 435 0.02 11.63 3.35
C ALA A 435 1.27 10.77 3.62
N ALA A 436 1.45 9.69 2.87
CA ALA A 436 2.61 8.80 2.97
C ALA A 436 3.90 9.49 2.46
N VAL A 437 3.81 10.17 1.32
CA VAL A 437 4.92 10.95 0.75
C VAL A 437 5.33 12.10 1.68
N ILE A 438 4.35 12.81 2.25
CA ILE A 438 4.61 13.88 3.23
C ILE A 438 5.27 13.29 4.50
N ALA A 439 4.81 12.12 4.97
CA ALA A 439 5.41 11.47 6.13
C ALA A 439 6.88 11.12 5.86
N GLU A 440 7.19 10.43 4.75
CA GLU A 440 8.57 10.14 4.36
C GLU A 440 9.42 11.41 4.30
N LYS A 441 8.95 12.44 3.60
CA LYS A 441 9.64 13.73 3.48
C LYS A 441 9.95 14.35 4.85
N THR A 442 9.01 14.29 5.79
CA THR A 442 9.20 14.79 7.16
C THR A 442 10.37 14.10 7.87
N PHE A 443 10.47 12.76 7.76
CA PHE A 443 11.59 12.01 8.34
C PHE A 443 12.91 12.28 7.63
N VAL A 444 12.91 12.35 6.30
CA VAL A 444 14.09 12.69 5.49
C VAL A 444 14.63 14.07 5.89
N GLU A 445 13.78 15.09 5.97
CA GLU A 445 14.17 16.46 6.36
C GLU A 445 14.67 16.51 7.81
N PHE A 446 14.06 15.77 8.71
CA PHE A 446 14.54 15.62 10.08
C PHE A 446 15.97 15.07 10.14
N PHE A 447 16.23 13.94 9.48
CA PHE A 447 17.57 13.34 9.46
C PHE A 447 18.60 14.25 8.81
N HIS A 448 18.21 14.94 7.74
CA HIS A 448 19.05 15.94 7.12
C HIS A 448 19.42 17.08 8.08
N SER A 449 18.45 17.57 8.85
CA SER A 449 18.66 18.62 9.86
C SER A 449 19.59 18.16 10.98
N VAL A 450 19.35 16.96 11.51
CA VAL A 450 20.19 16.36 12.58
C VAL A 450 21.61 16.12 12.11
N LYS A 451 21.78 15.44 10.95
CA LYS A 451 23.12 15.19 10.39
C LYS A 451 23.87 16.48 10.05
N GLY A 452 23.18 17.46 9.48
CA GLY A 452 23.76 18.77 9.17
C GLY A 452 24.24 19.52 10.39
N ALA A 453 23.45 19.55 11.46
CA ALA A 453 23.86 20.14 12.73
C ALA A 453 25.07 19.42 13.36
N LEU A 454 25.07 18.09 13.37
CA LEU A 454 26.18 17.28 13.90
C LEU A 454 27.48 17.47 13.09
N ARG A 455 27.41 17.55 11.75
CA ARG A 455 28.57 17.87 10.90
C ARG A 455 29.12 19.26 11.16
N GLY A 456 28.25 20.26 11.28
CA GLY A 456 28.65 21.63 11.61
C GLY A 456 29.42 21.79 12.91
N LEU A 457 29.21 20.86 13.85
CA LEU A 457 29.94 20.78 15.12
C LEU A 457 31.24 19.99 15.06
N GLY A 458 31.61 19.46 13.90
CA GLY A 458 32.80 18.59 13.75
C GLY A 458 32.65 17.21 14.42
N CYS A 459 31.40 16.83 14.75
CA CYS A 459 31.11 15.60 15.50
C CYS A 459 30.97 14.35 14.60
N ALA A 460 31.41 14.40 13.35
CA ALA A 460 31.30 13.27 12.41
C ALA A 460 32.12 12.03 12.84
N ALA A 461 33.06 12.15 13.76
CA ALA A 461 33.93 11.06 14.20
C ALA A 461 34.23 11.00 15.71
N GLY A 462 33.42 11.60 16.58
CA GLY A 462 33.59 11.50 18.00
C GLY A 462 33.60 12.83 18.75
N TYR A 463 33.51 12.75 20.07
CA TYR A 463 33.42 13.85 21.01
C TYR A 463 34.49 14.92 20.81
N SER A 464 34.11 16.18 20.74
CA SER A 464 34.99 17.26 21.12
C SER A 464 35.11 17.29 22.63
N VAL A 465 36.29 16.96 23.16
CA VAL A 465 36.59 16.95 24.60
C VAL A 465 36.49 18.34 25.24
N HIS A 466 36.31 19.38 24.43
CA HIS A 466 36.32 20.79 24.82
C HIS A 466 34.94 21.46 24.81
N GLN A 467 33.84 20.74 24.53
CA GLN A 467 32.50 21.31 24.59
C GLN A 467 31.95 21.28 26.03
N GLU A 468 31.30 22.36 26.42
CA GLU A 468 30.51 22.37 27.66
C GLU A 468 29.34 21.39 27.54
N HIS A 469 29.14 20.57 28.59
CA HIS A 469 28.08 19.58 28.68
C HIS A 469 26.97 19.96 29.66
N THR A 470 26.90 21.24 30.04
CA THR A 470 25.83 21.76 30.89
C THR A 470 24.53 21.95 30.08
N TRP A 471 23.41 21.66 30.71
CA TRP A 471 22.09 21.82 30.09
C TRP A 471 21.40 23.09 30.60
N ASN A 472 20.87 23.85 29.65
CA ASN A 472 19.96 24.96 29.89
C ASN A 472 18.50 24.47 29.84
N ASP A 473 17.54 25.38 29.83
CA ASP A 473 16.12 25.02 29.79
C ASP A 473 15.72 24.37 28.45
N GLU A 474 16.32 24.78 27.33
CA GLU A 474 16.08 24.22 26.00
C GLU A 474 16.47 22.75 25.93
N GLU A 475 17.64 22.36 26.48
CA GLU A 475 18.08 20.96 26.52
C GLU A 475 17.19 20.13 27.44
N ARG A 476 16.75 20.67 28.58
CA ARG A 476 15.82 20.00 29.50
C ARG A 476 14.47 19.75 28.83
N VAL A 477 13.95 20.73 28.09
CA VAL A 477 12.70 20.59 27.30
C VAL A 477 12.85 19.53 26.22
N LEU A 478 13.98 19.54 25.48
CA LEU A 478 14.21 18.52 24.46
C LEU A 478 14.37 17.12 25.07
N SER A 479 15.10 16.98 26.18
CA SER A 479 15.24 15.71 26.91
C SER A 479 13.87 15.18 27.36
N ALA A 480 13.04 16.02 27.96
CA ALA A 480 11.68 15.65 28.35
C ALA A 480 10.80 15.25 27.13
N SER A 481 11.00 15.89 25.98
CA SER A 481 10.31 15.54 24.74
C SER A 481 10.76 14.18 24.19
N ILE A 482 12.05 13.83 24.29
CA ILE A 482 12.57 12.50 23.95
C ILE A 482 11.94 11.44 24.84
N ASP A 483 11.87 11.66 26.15
CA ASP A 483 11.28 10.72 27.09
C ASP A 483 9.77 10.57 26.87
N SER A 484 9.07 11.67 26.58
CA SER A 484 7.65 11.65 26.20
C SER A 484 7.42 10.83 24.92
N ALA A 485 8.28 11.03 23.90
CA ALA A 485 8.19 10.25 22.66
C ALA A 485 8.45 8.76 22.88
N ARG A 486 9.43 8.39 23.73
CA ARG A 486 9.68 7.01 24.11
C ARG A 486 8.47 6.37 24.79
N ALA A 487 7.87 7.08 25.73
CA ALA A 487 6.67 6.63 26.42
C ALA A 487 5.47 6.51 25.47
N GLY A 488 5.27 7.48 24.59
CA GLY A 488 4.20 7.48 23.59
C GLY A 488 4.34 6.35 22.57
N VAL A 489 5.56 6.12 22.08
CA VAL A 489 5.87 4.98 21.19
C VAL A 489 5.61 3.67 21.91
N HIS A 490 6.08 3.51 23.14
CA HIS A 490 5.88 2.29 23.91
C HIS A 490 4.40 2.00 24.16
N ALA A 491 3.64 3.00 24.58
CA ALA A 491 2.19 2.86 24.77
C ALA A 491 1.47 2.46 23.47
N ALA A 492 1.87 3.04 22.33
CA ALA A 492 1.30 2.68 21.03
C ALA A 492 1.69 1.26 20.60
N MET A 493 2.94 0.82 20.85
CA MET A 493 3.39 -0.56 20.56
C MET A 493 2.62 -1.58 21.40
N LEU A 494 2.33 -1.27 22.67
CA LEU A 494 1.53 -2.12 23.56
C LEU A 494 0.06 -2.21 23.13
N ASP A 495 -0.47 -1.17 22.49
CA ASP A 495 -1.88 -1.10 22.09
C ASP A 495 -2.09 -1.60 20.65
N ASN A 496 -2.06 -2.91 20.45
CA ASN A 496 -2.30 -3.56 19.17
C ASN A 496 -1.30 -3.13 18.07
N ILE A 497 -0.07 -2.83 18.48
CA ILE A 497 0.98 -2.31 17.58
C ILE A 497 0.40 -1.16 16.73
N ASN A 498 -0.06 -0.12 17.42
CA ASN A 498 -0.70 1.06 16.85
C ASN A 498 0.34 1.92 16.10
N THR A 499 0.65 1.55 14.85
CA THR A 499 1.64 2.25 14.03
C THR A 499 1.28 3.72 13.75
N PRO A 500 0.00 4.13 13.54
CA PRO A 500 -0.36 5.55 13.49
C PRO A 500 0.04 6.33 14.74
N GLY A 501 -0.17 5.73 15.93
CA GLY A 501 0.23 6.32 17.22
C GLY A 501 1.75 6.45 17.34
N VAL A 502 2.50 5.46 16.87
CA VAL A 502 3.97 5.51 16.82
C VAL A 502 4.43 6.66 15.92
N ILE A 503 3.95 6.74 14.69
CA ILE A 503 4.31 7.80 13.74
C ILE A 503 3.96 9.19 14.30
N LYS A 504 2.82 9.33 14.99
CA LYS A 504 2.43 10.56 15.66
C LYS A 504 3.46 10.97 16.72
N SER A 505 3.83 10.07 17.64
CA SER A 505 4.81 10.34 18.70
C SER A 505 6.20 10.70 18.13
N LEU A 506 6.62 10.07 17.04
CA LEU A 506 7.86 10.44 16.34
C LEU A 506 7.78 11.84 15.70
N LYS A 507 6.67 12.19 15.07
CA LYS A 507 6.46 13.55 14.50
C LYS A 507 6.46 14.64 15.57
N GLU A 508 5.89 14.37 16.74
CA GLU A 508 5.94 15.30 17.89
C GLU A 508 7.38 15.53 18.34
N LEU A 509 8.19 14.46 18.42
CA LEU A 509 9.62 14.59 18.73
C LEU A 509 10.37 15.38 17.65
N ILE A 510 10.10 15.15 16.38
CA ILE A 510 10.69 15.92 15.26
C ILE A 510 10.37 17.42 15.43
N GLY A 511 9.13 17.76 15.78
CA GLY A 511 8.73 19.14 16.08
C GLY A 511 9.54 19.75 17.21
N ALA A 512 9.78 19.00 18.30
CA ALA A 512 10.60 19.44 19.43
C ALA A 512 12.07 19.65 19.04
N VAL A 513 12.65 18.74 18.26
CA VAL A 513 14.03 18.87 17.75
C VAL A 513 14.16 20.09 16.83
N ASN A 514 13.22 20.30 15.91
CA ASN A 514 13.25 21.46 15.01
C ASN A 514 13.13 22.77 15.78
N LYS A 515 12.30 22.81 16.85
CA LYS A 515 12.20 23.97 17.73
C LYS A 515 13.52 24.23 18.46
N TYR A 516 14.17 23.19 19.00
CA TYR A 516 15.48 23.28 19.65
C TYR A 516 16.55 23.83 18.69
N LEU A 517 16.66 23.25 17.49
CA LEU A 517 17.61 23.70 16.46
C LEU A 517 17.36 25.15 16.01
N GLY A 518 16.13 25.64 16.09
CA GLY A 518 15.79 27.04 15.78
C GLY A 518 15.98 28.03 16.93
N ALA A 519 16.05 27.55 18.17
CA ALA A 519 16.18 28.36 19.37
C ALA A 519 17.60 28.51 19.87
N VAL A 520 18.48 27.54 19.58
CA VAL A 520 19.85 27.47 20.11
C VAL A 520 20.85 27.82 19.01
N ASP A 521 21.84 28.66 19.34
CA ASP A 521 22.94 28.96 18.42
C ASP A 521 23.68 27.67 18.02
N ALA A 522 24.11 27.57 16.76
CA ALA A 522 24.73 26.38 16.20
C ALA A 522 25.91 25.86 17.04
N ALA A 523 26.74 26.76 17.59
CA ALA A 523 27.87 26.39 18.44
C ALA A 523 27.48 25.92 19.87
N ALA A 524 26.27 26.23 20.30
CA ALA A 524 25.74 25.86 21.62
C ALA A 524 24.90 24.56 21.60
N ILE A 525 24.61 24.00 20.42
CA ILE A 525 23.86 22.73 20.29
C ILE A 525 24.58 21.61 21.04
N ARG A 526 23.84 20.80 21.79
CA ARG A 526 24.36 19.62 22.50
C ARG A 526 24.28 18.37 21.60
N PRO A 527 25.42 17.93 21.00
CA PRO A 527 25.40 16.88 19.98
C PRO A 527 24.86 15.55 20.49
N LEU A 528 25.19 15.14 21.72
CA LEU A 528 24.73 13.86 22.29
C LEU A 528 23.20 13.79 22.43
N LEU A 529 22.58 14.91 22.83
CA LEU A 529 21.13 14.96 22.97
C LEU A 529 20.45 14.87 21.59
N LEU A 530 20.99 15.60 20.61
CA LEU A 530 20.52 15.55 19.24
C LEU A 530 20.71 14.17 18.60
N GLU A 531 21.89 13.55 18.83
CA GLU A 531 22.20 12.19 18.40
C GLU A 531 21.26 11.16 19.03
N SER A 532 20.95 11.28 20.32
CA SER A 532 19.99 10.42 21.02
C SER A 532 18.60 10.46 20.36
N ALA A 533 18.11 11.65 20.00
CA ALA A 533 16.86 11.81 19.30
C ALA A 533 16.91 11.17 17.89
N GLY A 534 17.96 11.44 17.12
CA GLY A 534 18.15 10.88 15.79
C GLY A 534 18.22 9.35 15.78
N ARG A 535 19.01 8.77 16.68
CA ARG A 535 19.15 7.30 16.84
C ARG A 535 17.83 6.65 17.27
N PHE A 536 17.10 7.28 18.20
CA PHE A 536 15.80 6.76 18.63
C PHE A 536 14.81 6.71 17.46
N VAL A 537 14.69 7.77 16.66
CA VAL A 537 13.81 7.80 15.49
C VAL A 537 14.24 6.73 14.48
N THR A 538 15.55 6.62 14.18
CA THR A 538 16.07 5.58 13.27
C THR A 538 15.72 4.17 13.75
N MET A 539 15.95 3.88 15.03
CA MET A 539 15.68 2.56 15.62
C MET A 539 14.20 2.18 15.49
N ILE A 540 13.29 3.09 15.79
CA ILE A 540 11.85 2.81 15.67
C ILE A 540 11.42 2.63 14.21
N LEU A 541 11.91 3.47 13.31
CA LEU A 541 11.63 3.31 11.87
C LEU A 541 12.21 2.01 11.30
N ALA A 542 13.35 1.56 11.79
CA ALA A 542 13.91 0.26 11.43
C ALA A 542 13.05 -0.90 11.94
N CYS A 543 12.55 -0.84 13.18
CA CYS A 543 11.56 -1.80 13.70
C CYS A 543 10.28 -1.83 12.87
N LEU A 544 9.89 -0.72 12.23
CA LEU A 544 8.75 -0.67 11.32
C LEU A 544 9.10 -1.05 9.87
N GLY A 545 10.36 -1.40 9.60
CA GLY A 545 10.83 -1.81 8.27
C GLY A 545 10.88 -0.67 7.24
N VAL A 546 10.97 0.60 7.67
CA VAL A 546 11.11 1.77 6.78
C VAL A 546 12.49 2.41 6.85
N ALA A 547 13.40 1.87 7.65
CA ALA A 547 14.80 2.25 7.71
C ALA A 547 15.68 0.99 7.84
N GLU A 548 16.96 1.11 7.52
CA GLU A 548 17.97 0.07 7.75
C GLU A 548 18.56 0.14 9.16
N THR A 549 19.02 -1.00 9.66
CA THR A 549 19.61 -1.14 11.02
C THR A 549 21.13 -0.91 11.08
N THR A 550 21.76 -0.42 10.05
CA THR A 550 23.24 -0.33 9.91
C THR A 550 23.95 0.62 10.88
N GLY A 551 23.30 1.00 11.98
CA GLY A 551 23.97 1.68 13.12
C GLY A 551 24.13 3.21 12.97
N GLY A 552 23.77 3.80 11.84
CA GLY A 552 23.82 5.24 11.60
C GLY A 552 22.50 5.95 11.92
N ILE A 553 22.50 7.29 11.86
CA ILE A 553 21.28 8.11 11.88
C ILE A 553 20.78 8.25 10.45
N GLY A 554 19.51 7.86 10.17
CA GLY A 554 18.92 8.01 8.84
C GLY A 554 17.99 6.88 8.45
N LEU A 555 17.54 6.88 7.20
CA LEU A 555 16.62 5.86 6.69
C LEU A 555 17.34 4.67 6.02
N GLY A 556 18.55 4.86 5.47
CA GLY A 556 19.21 3.83 4.65
C GLY A 556 18.41 3.47 3.39
N ASP A 557 18.77 2.37 2.73
CA ASP A 557 18.06 1.85 1.55
C ASP A 557 17.14 0.67 1.95
N ILE A 558 15.92 0.64 1.41
CA ILE A 558 14.99 -0.49 1.56
C ILE A 558 14.88 -1.20 0.20
N GLY A 559 14.98 -2.54 0.19
CA GLY A 559 14.70 -3.34 -1.00
C GLY A 559 15.91 -3.85 -1.78
N GLY A 560 17.10 -3.85 -1.17
CA GLY A 560 18.26 -4.59 -1.71
C GLY A 560 18.65 -4.23 -3.14
N GLY A 561 18.74 -2.96 -3.47
CA GLY A 561 19.47 -2.51 -4.66
C GLY A 561 20.97 -2.81 -4.47
N ASP A 562 21.64 -3.29 -5.51
CA ASP A 562 23.05 -3.70 -5.56
C ASP A 562 24.05 -2.52 -5.35
N GLY A 563 23.62 -1.45 -4.69
CA GLY A 563 24.39 -0.27 -4.37
C GLY A 563 24.89 -0.31 -2.93
N GLY A 564 26.16 -0.56 -2.74
CA GLY A 564 26.84 -0.51 -1.43
C GLY A 564 26.42 0.72 -0.62
N GLY A 565 26.13 0.49 0.66
CA GLY A 565 25.40 1.34 1.58
C GLY A 565 25.61 2.86 1.39
N ASP A 566 24.52 3.60 1.33
CA ASP A 566 24.52 5.07 1.18
C ASP A 566 25.36 5.79 2.23
N ALA A 567 25.50 5.23 3.43
CA ALA A 567 26.35 5.78 4.50
C ALA A 567 27.83 5.78 4.11
N SER A 568 28.34 4.74 3.43
CA SER A 568 29.72 4.69 2.96
C SER A 568 29.97 5.64 1.79
N LYS A 569 28.96 5.84 0.94
CA LYS A 569 29.01 6.82 -0.16
C LYS A 569 28.92 8.24 0.36
N GLU A 570 28.08 8.50 1.35
CA GLU A 570 27.96 9.80 2.01
C GLU A 570 29.28 10.21 2.65
N GLU A 571 29.94 9.32 3.42
CA GLU A 571 31.26 9.58 4.04
C GLU A 571 32.36 9.80 3.01
N ALA A 572 32.38 9.01 1.94
CA ALA A 572 33.40 9.14 0.89
C ALA A 572 33.25 10.44 0.08
N MET A 573 32.03 10.92 -0.12
CA MET A 573 31.72 12.12 -0.92
C MET A 573 31.67 13.41 -0.11
N ALA A 574 31.56 13.34 1.21
CA ALA A 574 31.38 14.50 2.10
C ALA A 574 32.42 15.61 1.88
N PRO A 575 33.74 15.36 1.78
CA PRO A 575 34.72 16.43 1.60
C PRO A 575 34.57 17.19 0.28
N ALA A 576 34.21 16.48 -0.80
CA ALA A 576 34.01 17.08 -2.11
C ALA A 576 32.72 17.91 -2.17
N LEU A 577 31.66 17.42 -1.52
CA LEU A 577 30.38 18.12 -1.46
C LEU A 577 30.42 19.36 -0.58
N ASP A 578 31.12 19.30 0.56
CA ASP A 578 31.35 20.48 1.42
C ASP A 578 32.14 21.58 0.68
N LEU A 579 33.11 21.20 -0.13
CA LEU A 579 33.84 22.15 -0.98
C LEU A 579 32.93 22.85 -2.01
N ILE A 580 32.04 22.08 -2.66
CA ILE A 580 31.09 22.63 -3.63
C ILE A 580 30.10 23.59 -2.94
N VAL A 581 29.60 23.22 -1.76
CA VAL A 581 28.72 24.07 -0.97
C VAL A 581 29.40 25.38 -0.60
N LYS A 582 30.66 25.32 -0.12
CA LYS A 582 31.46 26.51 0.21
C LYS A 582 31.66 27.41 -1.00
N PHE A 583 31.99 26.84 -2.14
CA PHE A 583 32.14 27.58 -3.40
C PHE A 583 30.87 28.31 -3.81
N ARG A 584 29.71 27.63 -3.73
CA ARG A 584 28.40 28.21 -4.01
C ARG A 584 28.11 29.39 -3.09
N ASP A 585 28.36 29.24 -1.79
CA ASP A 585 28.08 30.28 -0.80
C ASP A 585 29.00 31.50 -1.01
N GLU A 586 30.27 31.33 -1.37
CA GLU A 586 31.18 32.39 -1.77
C GLU A 586 30.65 33.15 -3.01
N ILE A 587 30.25 32.46 -4.07
CA ILE A 587 29.69 33.11 -5.26
C ILE A 587 28.42 33.90 -4.93
N ARG A 588 27.54 33.35 -4.10
CA ARG A 588 26.33 34.06 -3.66
C ARG A 588 26.64 35.31 -2.81
N ALA A 589 27.66 35.25 -1.97
CA ALA A 589 28.13 36.40 -1.18
C ALA A 589 28.65 37.52 -2.08
N LEU A 590 29.48 37.18 -3.09
CA LEU A 590 29.97 38.10 -4.10
C LEU A 590 28.86 38.77 -4.92
N ALA A 591 27.84 37.96 -5.30
CA ALA A 591 26.68 38.44 -6.02
C ALA A 591 25.84 39.42 -5.18
N ARG A 592 25.66 39.14 -3.88
CA ARG A 592 24.98 40.04 -2.96
C ARG A 592 25.74 41.35 -2.69
N ALA A 593 27.09 41.33 -2.85
CA ALA A 593 27.93 42.50 -2.67
C ALA A 593 27.96 43.45 -3.90
N GLY A 594 27.19 43.16 -4.94
CA GLY A 594 27.01 44.09 -6.08
C GLY A 594 27.76 43.72 -7.37
N ALA A 595 28.33 42.52 -7.47
CA ALA A 595 28.81 41.99 -8.75
C ALA A 595 27.64 41.69 -9.69
N ASP A 596 27.85 41.61 -11.00
CA ASP A 596 26.79 41.34 -12.00
C ASP A 596 26.06 40.02 -11.67
N THR A 597 24.91 40.22 -11.04
CA THR A 597 24.30 39.26 -10.14
C THR A 597 23.48 38.17 -10.85
N LYS A 598 22.91 38.48 -12.03
CA LYS A 598 21.98 37.55 -12.69
C LYS A 598 22.65 36.30 -13.26
N ALA A 599 23.85 36.46 -13.81
CA ALA A 599 24.57 35.33 -14.38
C ALA A 599 25.12 34.40 -13.29
N ILE A 600 25.67 34.99 -12.23
CA ILE A 600 26.23 34.22 -11.10
C ILE A 600 25.15 33.49 -10.36
N MET A 601 23.99 34.13 -10.11
CA MET A 601 22.85 33.49 -9.45
C MET A 601 22.26 32.35 -10.29
N ARG A 602 22.18 32.49 -11.62
CA ARG A 602 21.75 31.41 -12.50
C ARG A 602 22.71 30.23 -12.45
N ALA A 603 24.03 30.48 -12.47
CA ALA A 603 25.02 29.41 -12.38
C ALA A 603 24.90 28.66 -11.02
N CYS A 604 24.64 29.37 -9.93
CA CYS A 604 24.42 28.73 -8.63
C CYS A 604 23.12 27.90 -8.61
N ASP A 605 22.05 28.43 -9.18
CA ASP A 605 20.77 27.74 -9.25
C ASP A 605 20.85 26.51 -10.17
N GLU A 606 21.59 26.58 -11.26
CA GLU A 606 21.80 25.45 -12.17
C GLU A 606 22.59 24.31 -11.52
N VAL A 607 23.61 24.63 -10.74
CA VAL A 607 24.32 23.62 -9.92
C VAL A 607 23.40 22.99 -8.89
N ARG A 608 22.58 23.79 -8.21
CA ARG A 608 21.65 23.31 -7.20
C ARG A 608 20.52 22.48 -7.80
N ASP A 609 19.89 22.97 -8.88
CA ASP A 609 18.60 22.44 -9.34
C ASP A 609 18.76 21.37 -10.45
N VAL A 610 19.91 21.32 -11.12
CA VAL A 610 20.18 20.39 -12.22
C VAL A 610 21.41 19.52 -11.95
N GLY A 611 22.58 20.11 -11.74
CA GLY A 611 23.84 19.36 -11.68
C GLY A 611 23.94 18.41 -10.47
N LEU A 612 23.62 18.88 -9.29
CA LEU A 612 23.70 18.07 -8.06
C LEU A 612 22.59 17.01 -7.94
N PRO A 613 21.34 17.27 -8.33
CA PRO A 613 20.30 16.23 -8.39
C PRO A 613 20.63 15.07 -9.32
N GLU A 614 21.34 15.31 -10.42
CA GLU A 614 21.81 14.22 -11.30
C GLU A 614 22.82 13.29 -10.63
N LEU A 615 23.58 13.83 -9.68
CA LEU A 615 24.54 13.07 -8.86
C LEU A 615 23.88 12.48 -7.59
N GLY A 616 22.58 12.65 -7.43
CA GLY A 616 21.85 12.20 -6.23
C GLY A 616 22.08 13.11 -5.02
N VAL A 617 22.43 14.36 -5.24
CA VAL A 617 22.67 15.34 -4.17
C VAL A 617 21.60 16.43 -4.22
N LYS A 618 20.92 16.67 -3.12
CA LYS A 618 19.98 17.79 -2.94
C LYS A 618 20.60 18.83 -2.01
N LEU A 619 20.52 20.11 -2.37
CA LEU A 619 20.91 21.24 -1.52
C LEU A 619 19.69 21.92 -0.95
N ASP A 620 19.74 22.26 0.35
CA ASP A 620 18.75 23.09 1.04
C ASP A 620 19.38 24.41 1.44
N ASP A 621 18.81 25.53 0.98
CA ASP A 621 19.22 26.87 1.35
C ASP A 621 18.70 27.23 2.76
N ARG A 622 19.60 27.69 3.65
CA ARG A 622 19.25 28.15 5.01
C ARG A 622 19.93 29.49 5.31
N GLU A 623 19.40 30.17 6.28
CA GLU A 623 20.04 31.36 6.85
C GLU A 623 21.34 30.93 7.58
N GLY A 624 22.50 31.35 7.09
CA GLY A 624 23.81 30.95 7.65
C GLY A 624 24.60 29.89 6.86
N GLY A 625 24.06 29.35 5.75
CA GLY A 625 24.76 28.43 4.86
C GLY A 625 23.84 27.33 4.30
N ALA A 626 24.30 26.65 3.23
CA ALA A 626 23.55 25.58 2.59
C ALA A 626 23.91 24.21 3.19
N LEU A 627 22.94 23.34 3.31
CA LEU A 627 23.11 21.94 3.71
C LEU A 627 22.84 21.01 2.52
N TRP A 628 23.55 19.89 2.46
CA TRP A 628 23.37 18.88 1.42
C TRP A 628 22.95 17.53 1.99
N LYS A 629 22.28 16.72 1.15
CA LYS A 629 21.92 15.32 1.44
C LYS A 629 22.04 14.47 0.20
N LEU A 630 22.32 13.18 0.36
CA LEU A 630 22.17 12.18 -0.70
C LEU A 630 20.72 11.77 -0.83
N SER A 631 20.28 11.56 -2.05
CA SER A 631 18.96 11.06 -2.41
C SER A 631 19.06 10.26 -3.70
N ASN A 632 18.06 9.45 -4.01
CA ASN A 632 18.04 8.73 -5.27
C ASN A 632 17.91 9.73 -6.43
N PRO A 633 18.82 9.68 -7.45
CA PRO A 633 18.76 10.58 -8.59
C PRO A 633 17.43 10.55 -9.35
N GLU A 634 16.79 9.37 -9.43
CA GLU A 634 15.50 9.24 -10.09
C GLU A 634 14.36 9.89 -9.29
N GLU A 635 14.41 9.83 -7.96
CA GLU A 635 13.44 10.54 -7.11
C GLU A 635 13.57 12.05 -7.26
N LEU A 636 14.80 12.56 -7.26
CA LEU A 636 15.06 13.98 -7.46
C LEU A 636 14.59 14.45 -8.83
N ARG A 637 14.80 13.66 -9.88
CA ARG A 637 14.28 13.96 -11.23
C ARG A 637 12.74 13.98 -11.25
N ARG A 638 12.09 13.03 -10.58
CA ARG A 638 10.64 12.99 -10.47
C ARG A 638 10.09 14.17 -9.65
N GLU A 639 10.75 14.54 -8.56
CA GLU A 639 10.39 15.70 -7.75
C GLU A 639 10.55 16.99 -8.57
N ALA A 640 11.70 17.19 -9.23
CA ALA A 640 11.95 18.34 -10.08
C ALA A 640 10.96 18.44 -11.26
N ALA A 641 10.61 17.30 -11.88
CA ALA A 641 9.63 17.27 -12.95
C ALA A 641 8.24 17.68 -12.46
N ARG A 642 7.80 17.19 -11.28
CA ARG A 642 6.53 17.58 -10.67
C ARG A 642 6.50 19.06 -10.29
N GLU A 643 7.58 19.59 -9.72
CA GLU A 643 7.69 21.01 -9.38
C GLU A 643 7.69 21.89 -10.63
N ALA A 644 8.43 21.49 -11.67
CA ALA A 644 8.44 22.20 -12.95
C ALA A 644 7.06 22.20 -13.62
N GLU A 645 6.35 21.09 -13.59
CA GLU A 645 4.98 20.98 -14.11
C GLU A 645 4.00 21.82 -13.32
N ALA A 646 4.08 21.78 -11.99
CA ALA A 646 3.24 22.63 -11.12
C ALA A 646 3.51 24.12 -11.34
N LYS A 647 4.78 24.50 -11.53
CA LYS A 647 5.18 25.89 -11.83
C LYS A 647 4.69 26.32 -13.22
N ALA A 648 4.84 25.45 -14.22
CA ALA A 648 4.36 25.70 -15.59
C ALA A 648 2.83 25.86 -15.61
N LYS A 649 2.08 25.00 -14.93
CA LYS A 649 0.61 25.11 -14.78
C LYS A 649 0.22 26.44 -14.13
N LYS A 650 0.94 26.85 -13.10
CA LYS A 650 0.68 28.12 -12.39
C LYS A 650 1.02 29.36 -13.23
N GLU A 651 2.09 29.30 -14.03
CA GLU A 651 2.46 30.37 -14.97
C GLU A 651 1.48 30.43 -16.14
N GLU A 652 1.05 29.31 -16.67
CA GLU A 652 0.05 29.27 -17.72
C GLU A 652 -1.30 29.78 -17.24
N GLN A 653 -1.71 29.42 -16.02
CA GLN A 653 -2.93 29.96 -15.43
C GLN A 653 -2.83 31.48 -15.27
N LYS A 654 -1.72 32.01 -14.74
CA LYS A 654 -1.49 33.46 -14.64
C LYS A 654 -1.49 34.15 -16.01
N ARG A 655 -0.93 33.47 -17.04
CA ARG A 655 -0.94 34.00 -18.42
C ARG A 655 -2.37 34.06 -18.94
N ARG A 656 -3.16 32.98 -18.78
CA ARG A 656 -4.58 32.96 -19.18
C ARG A 656 -5.41 34.02 -18.46
N GLU A 657 -5.22 34.16 -17.15
CA GLU A 657 -5.90 35.20 -16.36
C GLU A 657 -5.51 36.60 -16.84
N LYS A 658 -4.23 36.83 -17.17
CA LYS A 658 -3.76 38.11 -17.72
C LYS A 658 -4.27 38.38 -19.12
N GLU A 659 -4.31 37.35 -20.00
CA GLU A 659 -4.89 37.44 -21.34
C GLU A 659 -6.40 37.70 -21.29
N GLU A 660 -7.11 37.02 -20.38
CA GLU A 660 -8.55 37.24 -20.20
C GLU A 660 -8.85 38.63 -19.64
N ALA A 661 -8.04 39.09 -18.66
CA ALA A 661 -8.14 40.44 -18.14
C ALA A 661 -7.83 41.52 -19.21
N ALA A 662 -6.83 41.25 -20.06
CA ALA A 662 -6.48 42.16 -21.16
C ALA A 662 -7.59 42.17 -22.22
N ARG A 663 -8.21 41.02 -22.54
CA ARG A 663 -9.34 40.92 -23.46
C ARG A 663 -10.56 41.71 -22.91
N LYS A 664 -10.91 41.48 -21.63
CA LYS A 664 -12.01 42.22 -20.99
C LYS A 664 -11.73 43.72 -20.92
N ALA A 665 -10.48 44.12 -20.71
CA ALA A 665 -10.07 45.53 -20.72
C ALA A 665 -10.20 46.13 -22.14
N ALA A 666 -9.77 45.38 -23.18
CA ALA A 666 -9.89 45.81 -24.57
C ALA A 666 -11.35 45.87 -25.02
N GLU A 667 -12.18 44.95 -24.65
CA GLU A 667 -13.65 45.00 -24.93
C GLU A 667 -14.29 46.18 -24.24
N LYS A 668 -13.95 46.44 -22.99
CA LYS A 668 -14.43 47.59 -22.25
C LYS A 668 -13.97 48.92 -22.86
N GLU A 669 -12.74 48.99 -23.32
CA GLU A 669 -12.20 50.16 -24.01
C GLU A 669 -12.83 50.37 -25.38
N ALA A 670 -13.03 49.29 -26.14
CA ALA A 670 -13.74 49.32 -27.43
C ALA A 670 -15.16 49.86 -27.26
N LEU A 671 -15.88 49.39 -26.23
CA LEU A 671 -17.23 49.90 -25.94
C LEU A 671 -17.20 51.38 -25.51
N ALA A 672 -16.22 51.78 -24.71
CA ALA A 672 -16.05 53.17 -24.26
C ALA A 672 -15.76 54.18 -25.40
N ARG A 673 -15.23 53.71 -26.55
CA ARG A 673 -15.01 54.50 -27.78
C ARG A 673 -16.30 54.88 -28.49
N VAL A 674 -17.37 54.10 -28.30
CA VAL A 674 -18.64 54.30 -28.96
C VAL A 674 -19.34 55.52 -28.39
N PRO A 675 -19.65 56.57 -29.22
CA PRO A 675 -20.39 57.73 -28.76
C PRO A 675 -21.77 57.34 -28.22
N PRO A 676 -22.28 57.99 -27.18
CA PRO A 676 -23.55 57.65 -26.55
C PRO A 676 -24.73 57.63 -27.53
N GLY A 677 -24.76 58.52 -28.53
CA GLY A 677 -25.79 58.56 -29.56
C GLY A 677 -25.73 57.45 -30.61
N GLU A 678 -24.59 56.75 -30.69
CA GLU A 678 -24.39 55.64 -31.64
C GLU A 678 -24.48 54.28 -30.94
N LEU A 679 -24.61 54.23 -29.61
CA LEU A 679 -24.60 53.01 -28.83
C LEU A 679 -25.63 51.99 -29.32
N PHE A 680 -26.83 52.45 -29.59
CA PHE A 680 -27.95 51.55 -29.99
C PHE A 680 -28.05 51.28 -31.49
N LYS A 681 -27.12 51.84 -32.31
CA LYS A 681 -27.04 51.63 -33.74
C LYS A 681 -25.99 50.59 -34.14
N GLN A 682 -25.24 50.05 -33.17
CA GLN A 682 -24.14 49.12 -33.45
C GLN A 682 -24.01 48.03 -32.36
N GLY A 683 -23.16 47.03 -32.60
CA GLY A 683 -22.92 45.92 -31.68
C GLY A 683 -24.20 45.09 -31.45
N GLU A 684 -24.44 44.72 -30.22
CA GLU A 684 -25.61 43.87 -29.83
C GLU A 684 -26.98 44.56 -30.04
N TYR A 685 -26.97 45.87 -30.27
CA TYR A 685 -28.19 46.67 -30.48
C TYR A 685 -28.48 46.94 -31.96
N ALA A 686 -27.57 46.68 -32.91
CA ALA A 686 -27.61 47.15 -34.30
C ALA A 686 -28.91 46.83 -35.05
N ASP A 687 -29.57 45.74 -34.70
CA ASP A 687 -30.77 45.28 -35.40
C ASP A 687 -32.03 45.25 -34.53
N LEU A 688 -31.97 45.87 -33.35
CA LEU A 688 -33.08 45.78 -32.38
C LEU A 688 -34.07 46.93 -32.47
N TYR A 689 -33.70 48.07 -33.14
CA TYR A 689 -34.50 49.27 -33.16
C TYR A 689 -34.53 49.88 -34.57
N SER A 690 -35.66 50.47 -34.94
CA SER A 690 -35.87 51.03 -36.29
C SER A 690 -35.77 52.55 -36.28
N GLU A 691 -36.16 53.25 -35.20
CA GLU A 691 -36.14 54.72 -35.10
C GLU A 691 -35.51 55.20 -33.77
N TYR A 692 -34.92 56.38 -33.83
CA TYR A 692 -34.16 56.97 -32.71
C TYR A 692 -34.55 58.46 -32.58
N ASP A 693 -34.48 59.04 -31.39
CA ASP A 693 -34.63 60.48 -31.19
C ASP A 693 -33.30 61.24 -31.49
N ASP A 694 -33.33 62.53 -31.36
CA ASP A 694 -32.19 63.44 -31.65
C ASP A 694 -30.95 63.13 -30.82
N ASP A 695 -31.09 62.49 -29.66
CA ASP A 695 -29.98 62.05 -28.80
C ASP A 695 -29.54 60.61 -29.13
N GLY A 696 -30.13 59.94 -30.12
CA GLY A 696 -29.82 58.57 -30.52
C GLY A 696 -30.42 57.49 -29.59
N LEU A 697 -31.43 57.84 -28.78
CA LEU A 697 -32.15 56.87 -27.97
C LEU A 697 -33.27 56.21 -28.81
N PRO A 698 -33.40 54.87 -28.82
CA PRO A 698 -34.44 54.18 -29.58
C PRO A 698 -35.85 54.61 -29.18
N THR A 699 -36.69 54.86 -30.19
CA THR A 699 -38.09 55.21 -30.03
C THR A 699 -39.03 54.08 -30.46
N HIS A 700 -38.62 53.28 -31.47
CA HIS A 700 -39.37 52.17 -31.98
C HIS A 700 -38.54 50.90 -32.04
N ASP A 701 -39.17 49.77 -31.85
CA ASP A 701 -38.52 48.45 -31.99
C ASP A 701 -38.29 48.10 -33.47
N LYS A 702 -37.72 46.92 -33.75
CA LYS A 702 -37.45 46.48 -35.12
C LYS A 702 -38.72 46.30 -35.98
N ALA A 703 -39.87 46.04 -35.38
CA ALA A 703 -41.15 45.90 -36.06
C ALA A 703 -41.84 47.28 -36.34
N GLY A 704 -41.29 48.40 -35.87
CA GLY A 704 -41.83 49.72 -35.99
C GLY A 704 -42.87 50.07 -34.92
N GLU A 705 -42.96 49.31 -33.82
CA GLU A 705 -43.86 49.62 -32.71
C GLU A 705 -43.17 50.55 -31.70
N GLU A 706 -43.91 51.52 -31.16
CA GLU A 706 -43.39 52.49 -30.20
C GLU A 706 -42.97 51.82 -28.89
N LEU A 707 -41.74 52.02 -28.46
CA LEU A 707 -41.21 51.41 -27.23
C LEU A 707 -41.92 51.93 -25.97
N ALA A 708 -42.33 51.01 -25.11
CA ALA A 708 -42.99 51.31 -23.87
C ALA A 708 -42.12 52.24 -23.01
N LYS A 709 -42.74 53.19 -22.28
CA LYS A 709 -42.08 54.21 -21.43
C LYS A 709 -41.07 53.61 -20.45
N ALA A 710 -41.32 52.38 -19.94
CA ALA A 710 -40.40 51.66 -19.03
C ALA A 710 -39.15 51.15 -19.80
N GLN A 711 -39.27 50.72 -21.03
CA GLN A 711 -38.15 50.26 -21.88
C GLN A 711 -37.27 51.46 -22.30
N ARG A 712 -37.86 52.56 -22.74
CA ARG A 712 -37.13 53.81 -23.07
C ARG A 712 -36.36 54.31 -21.85
N LYS A 713 -36.96 54.28 -20.63
CA LYS A 713 -36.28 54.66 -19.38
C LYS A 713 -35.08 53.76 -19.06
N LYS A 714 -35.14 52.46 -19.38
CA LYS A 714 -34.04 51.53 -19.20
C LYS A 714 -32.90 51.79 -20.19
N LEU A 715 -33.25 52.06 -21.46
CA LEU A 715 -32.28 52.39 -22.50
C LEU A 715 -31.62 53.75 -22.23
N ALA A 716 -32.36 54.72 -21.77
CA ALA A 716 -31.80 56.02 -21.34
C ALA A 716 -30.79 55.89 -20.17
N LYS A 717 -31.05 54.97 -19.25
CA LYS A 717 -30.05 54.63 -18.19
C LYS A 717 -28.79 54.02 -18.77
N THR A 718 -28.91 53.09 -19.72
CA THR A 718 -27.79 52.44 -20.42
C THR A 718 -26.98 53.47 -21.20
N GLN A 719 -27.64 54.37 -21.93
CA GLN A 719 -26.99 55.46 -22.66
C GLN A 719 -26.26 56.44 -21.69
N ALA A 720 -26.86 56.79 -20.57
CA ALA A 720 -26.23 57.65 -19.56
C ALA A 720 -25.01 57.01 -18.94
N ALA A 721 -25.04 55.69 -18.74
CA ALA A 721 -23.86 54.93 -18.28
C ALA A 721 -22.77 54.93 -19.36
N GLN A 722 -23.13 54.71 -20.62
CA GLN A 722 -22.19 54.78 -21.75
C GLN A 722 -21.58 56.17 -21.88
N LYS A 723 -22.38 57.22 -21.75
CA LYS A 723 -21.90 58.61 -21.77
C LYS A 723 -20.80 58.83 -20.71
N LYS A 724 -21.01 58.34 -19.49
CA LYS A 724 -20.00 58.47 -18.42
C LYS A 724 -18.71 57.74 -18.73
N GLU A 725 -18.78 56.57 -19.34
CA GLU A 725 -17.56 55.79 -19.72
C GLU A 725 -16.90 56.41 -20.97
N HIS A 726 -17.67 56.92 -21.93
CA HIS A 726 -17.17 57.63 -23.12
C HIS A 726 -16.49 58.96 -22.75
N ASP A 727 -17.06 59.75 -21.87
CA ASP A 727 -16.45 60.99 -21.36
C ASP A 727 -15.13 60.72 -20.64
N LYS A 728 -15.05 59.65 -19.87
CA LYS A 728 -13.78 59.20 -19.23
C LYS A 728 -12.74 58.77 -20.29
N PHE A 729 -13.17 58.08 -21.35
CA PHE A 729 -12.27 57.69 -22.44
C PHE A 729 -11.73 58.93 -23.14
N LEU A 730 -12.57 59.91 -23.49
CA LEU A 730 -12.16 61.15 -24.13
C LEU A 730 -11.23 61.98 -23.23
N ALA A 731 -11.50 62.05 -21.92
CA ALA A 731 -10.62 62.74 -20.96
C ALA A 731 -9.25 62.07 -20.86
N LYS A 732 -9.21 60.75 -20.88
CA LYS A 732 -7.97 59.97 -20.91
C LYS A 732 -7.20 60.15 -22.24
N ALA A 733 -7.87 60.09 -23.36
CA ALA A 733 -7.26 60.32 -24.67
C ALA A 733 -6.69 61.76 -24.81
N ALA A 734 -7.37 62.74 -24.26
CA ALA A 734 -6.88 64.13 -24.21
C ALA A 734 -5.63 64.28 -23.30
N ALA A 735 -5.62 63.60 -22.15
CA ALA A 735 -4.45 63.58 -21.25
C ALA A 735 -3.23 62.88 -21.89
N ASP A 736 -3.42 61.76 -22.61
CA ASP A 736 -2.39 61.02 -23.33
C ASP A 736 -1.83 61.83 -24.53
N GLN A 737 -2.62 62.70 -25.17
CA GLN A 737 -2.16 63.64 -26.19
C GLN A 737 -1.32 64.80 -25.58
N LEU A 738 -1.73 65.31 -24.45
CA LEU A 738 -0.95 66.36 -23.73
C LEU A 738 0.39 65.83 -23.21
N GLY A 739 0.42 64.53 -22.74
CA GLY A 739 1.65 63.88 -22.29
C GLY A 739 2.67 63.61 -23.40
N LYS A 740 2.23 63.49 -24.68
CA LYS A 740 3.13 63.30 -25.87
C LYS A 740 3.68 64.59 -26.44
N THR A 741 3.20 65.75 -25.98
CA THR A 741 3.67 67.06 -26.45
C THR A 741 4.68 67.72 -25.50
N THR A 742 5.06 67.02 -24.42
CA THR A 742 5.98 67.54 -23.39
C THR A 742 7.21 66.64 -23.19
N ILE A 743 7.70 65.97 -24.25
CA ILE A 743 9.02 65.33 -24.27
C ILE A 743 9.81 65.92 -25.43
#